data_2e8f239e1fc0985b7598902ee9d47020
#
_entry.id   2e8f239e1fc0985b7598902ee9d47020
#
_cell.length_a   1.000
_cell.length_b   1.000
_cell.length_c   1.000
_cell.angle_alpha   90.00
_cell.angle_beta   90.00
_cell.angle_gamma   90.00
#
_symmetry.space_group_name_H-M   'P 1'
#
loop_
_entity.id
_entity.type
_entity.pdbx_description
1 polymer ?
#
loop_
_entity_poly.entity_id
_entity_poly.type
_entity_poly.pdbx_seq_one_letter_code
_entity_poly.pdbx_strand_id
1 'polypeptide(L)'
;AGTTNVGGASNNNQRNDNANRPNRNNNSKPNSNNNQGGGKFNKDRFKKPVVKAEVSDEDVAKQVKETLARLTNKTKNKAAKYRKEKRENVQNRLMEQEEMEQEDSKILKLTEFVTANELASMMDIPVTQVIATCMSIGIMVSINQRLDAETINLVAEEFGYKTEYVSAEVAQAITEEEDNEEDLQPRAPIVTVMGHVDHGKTSLLDYIRKANVIAGEAGGITQHIGAYNVKLEDGRHITFLDTPGHEAFTAMRARGAKVTDIAIIIVAADDNVMPQTKEAINHAMAAGVPIVFAINKVDKPHANPDKIKEELAAMNFLVEEWGGKYQSQDISAKKGTGVHDLLEKVLLEAEMLDLKANPDRKATGSIIESSLDKGRGYVATMLVANGTLKMGDIVLAGTSYGKVKAMFNERNQRIKEAGPSEPVLILGLNGAPAAGDTFHVIDTEQEARDIANKREQLQREQGLRTQKLLTLDEVGRRLALGDFHELNVIVKGDVDGSVEALSDSLIKLSTEQVQVNVIHKGVGQISESDVTLAAASDAIIVGFQVRPSSSAGKLAEQEGVDIRKYSVIYDAIEEVKAAMEGMLAPTLKEQITATIEVREVFNITKVGLVAGAMVKTGKVKRSDKPRLIGVGIVVFTGAINALKRFKDDVKEVGTNFECGISLTNCNDIKVGDIIEAYEEVEVKQTL
;
A
#
# COMPACT_ATOMS: atom_id res chain seq x y z
N ALA A 1 -15.34 -0.99 62.29
CA ALA A 1 -16.20 -0.07 62.98
C ALA A 1 -16.81 0.86 61.97
N GLY A 2 -17.96 0.69 61.54
CA GLY A 2 -19.30 0.89 62.05
C GLY A 2 -19.98 1.71 60.97
N THR A 3 -20.89 1.13 60.16
CA THR A 3 -22.36 1.15 60.27
C THR A 3 -22.95 2.57 60.29
N THR A 4 -23.85 2.93 59.45
CA THR A 4 -25.27 2.64 59.24
C THR A 4 -25.79 3.60 58.16
N ASN A 5 -26.48 3.20 57.15
CA ASN A 5 -27.87 2.77 56.99
C ASN A 5 -28.92 3.90 56.86
N VAL A 6 -29.89 3.65 55.98
CA VAL A 6 -31.33 4.07 55.89
C VAL A 6 -31.55 5.31 55.01
N GLY A 7 -32.23 5.25 53.93
CA GLY A 7 -33.52 4.74 53.51
C GLY A 7 -34.20 5.90 52.79
N GLY A 8 -34.96 5.83 51.81
CA GLY A 8 -36.03 5.04 51.44
C GLY A 8 -37.02 5.84 50.61
N ALA A 9 -37.70 5.15 49.75
CA ALA A 9 -39.09 5.27 49.29
C ALA A 9 -39.39 6.39 48.25
N SER A 10 -39.76 6.04 47.05
CA SER A 10 -41.04 5.43 46.62
C SER A 10 -42.05 6.44 46.09
N ASN A 11 -42.43 6.34 44.89
CA ASN A 11 -43.79 6.02 44.36
C ASN A 11 -43.94 6.60 42.94
N ASN A 12 -44.17 5.77 41.96
CA ASN A 12 -45.47 5.23 41.50
C ASN A 12 -46.26 6.25 40.66
N ASN A 13 -46.53 6.05 39.43
CA ASN A 13 -47.67 5.38 38.85
C ASN A 13 -47.92 5.72 37.37
N GLN A 14 -48.12 4.67 36.64
CA GLN A 14 -49.26 4.26 35.77
C GLN A 14 -49.30 4.91 34.37
N ARG A 15 -49.10 4.01 33.40
CA ARG A 15 -50.13 3.37 32.51
C ARG A 15 -50.96 4.33 31.68
N ASN A 16 -50.89 4.23 30.38
CA ASN A 16 -51.87 3.45 29.63
C ASN A 16 -51.52 3.35 28.14
N ASP A 17 -51.66 2.14 27.66
CA ASP A 17 -51.95 1.63 26.37
C ASP A 17 -52.82 2.50 25.45
N ASN A 18 -52.58 2.54 24.16
CA ASN A 18 -53.43 1.80 23.25
C ASN A 18 -52.96 1.84 21.78
N ALA A 19 -53.05 0.68 21.21
CA ALA A 19 -52.91 0.34 19.81
C ALA A 19 -53.90 1.11 18.90
N ASN A 20 -53.49 1.38 17.65
CA ASN A 20 -54.18 0.82 16.46
C ASN A 20 -53.59 1.32 15.14
N ARG A 21 -53.19 0.41 14.27
CA ARG A 21 -53.16 0.57 12.81
C ARG A 21 -54.61 0.43 12.29
N PRO A 22 -54.99 0.87 11.08
CA PRO A 22 -54.33 0.58 9.82
C PRO A 22 -54.51 1.61 8.67
N ASN A 23 -53.56 1.54 7.74
CA ASN A 23 -53.67 1.43 6.28
C ASN A 23 -54.74 2.20 5.47
N ARG A 24 -54.34 3.03 4.49
CA ARG A 24 -54.68 2.97 3.05
C ARG A 24 -54.46 4.26 2.28
N ASN A 25 -53.64 4.16 1.24
CA ASN A 25 -53.78 4.67 -0.14
C ASN A 25 -54.78 5.82 -0.39
N ASN A 26 -54.31 6.92 -1.00
CA ASN A 26 -54.52 7.21 -2.41
C ASN A 26 -54.00 8.59 -2.83
N ASN A 27 -53.25 8.59 -3.88
CA ASN A 27 -53.22 9.47 -5.07
C ASN A 27 -54.20 10.65 -5.08
N SER A 28 -53.64 11.87 -5.28
CA SER A 28 -54.00 12.74 -6.38
C SER A 28 -53.33 14.14 -6.23
N LYS A 29 -52.69 14.57 -7.28
CA LYS A 29 -52.27 15.96 -7.51
C LYS A 29 -53.51 16.81 -7.75
N PRO A 30 -53.44 18.11 -7.50
CA PRO A 30 -54.04 19.07 -8.40
C PRO A 30 -53.04 20.15 -8.84
N ASN A 31 -53.13 20.38 -10.14
CA ASN A 31 -52.52 21.50 -10.81
C ASN A 31 -53.57 22.64 -10.83
N SER A 32 -53.23 23.80 -10.36
CA SER A 32 -54.03 24.99 -10.54
C SER A 32 -53.19 26.02 -11.30
N ASN A 33 -53.68 26.39 -12.46
CA ASN A 33 -53.23 27.61 -13.08
C ASN A 33 -54.44 28.44 -13.46
N ASN A 34 -54.49 29.58 -12.85
CA ASN A 34 -55.46 30.63 -13.01
C ASN A 34 -55.01 31.56 -14.14
N ASN A 35 -55.87 31.86 -15.10
CA ASN A 35 -55.83 33.19 -15.70
C ASN A 35 -57.19 33.60 -16.25
N GLN A 36 -57.56 34.78 -15.86
CA GLN A 36 -58.78 35.52 -16.16
C GLN A 36 -58.78 36.08 -17.57
N GLY A 37 -59.96 36.23 -18.14
CA GLY A 37 -60.19 37.08 -19.30
C GLY A 37 -61.61 36.95 -19.81
N GLY A 38 -62.40 37.89 -19.45
CA GLY A 38 -63.84 38.05 -19.62
C GLY A 38 -64.34 38.31 -21.02
N GLY A 39 -65.67 38.24 -21.15
CA GLY A 39 -66.37 39.00 -22.16
C GLY A 39 -67.50 38.29 -22.88
N LYS A 40 -68.67 38.60 -22.40
CA LYS A 40 -69.95 38.90 -23.10
C LYS A 40 -70.82 37.79 -23.66
N PHE A 41 -71.99 37.76 -23.04
CA PHE A 41 -73.30 37.24 -23.50
C PHE A 41 -73.68 37.76 -24.90
N ASN A 42 -74.30 36.86 -25.68
CA ASN A 42 -75.50 37.24 -26.46
C ASN A 42 -76.43 36.04 -26.66
N LYS A 43 -77.70 36.31 -26.41
CA LYS A 43 -78.93 35.51 -26.60
C LYS A 43 -79.35 35.46 -28.04
N ASP A 44 -80.23 34.51 -28.32
CA ASP A 44 -81.24 34.37 -29.36
C ASP A 44 -80.80 33.53 -30.58
N ARG A 45 -81.49 32.49 -30.94
CA ARG A 45 -82.86 32.34 -31.41
C ARG A 45 -83.17 30.88 -31.80
N PHE A 46 -84.32 30.40 -31.37
CA PHE A 46 -84.98 29.22 -31.86
C PHE A 46 -85.23 29.25 -33.37
N LYS A 47 -84.95 28.17 -34.10
CA LYS A 47 -85.61 27.80 -35.35
C LYS A 47 -85.84 26.26 -35.39
N LYS A 48 -87.07 25.96 -35.87
CA LYS A 48 -87.71 24.62 -35.92
C LYS A 48 -87.01 23.63 -36.85
N PRO A 49 -87.30 22.33 -36.70
CA PRO A 49 -86.64 21.26 -37.43
C PRO A 49 -87.14 21.14 -38.88
N VAL A 50 -86.14 20.97 -39.78
CA VAL A 50 -86.39 20.56 -41.17
C VAL A 50 -86.23 19.03 -41.22
N VAL A 51 -87.27 18.34 -41.71
CA VAL A 51 -87.34 16.94 -41.98
C VAL A 51 -86.26 16.58 -43.01
N LYS A 52 -85.36 15.72 -42.66
CA LYS A 52 -84.37 15.12 -43.57
C LYS A 52 -84.95 13.84 -44.17
N ALA A 53 -84.84 13.73 -45.47
CA ALA A 53 -85.13 12.55 -46.25
C ALA A 53 -84.26 11.33 -45.75
N GLU A 54 -84.84 10.16 -45.76
CA GLU A 54 -84.25 8.90 -45.43
C GLU A 54 -83.07 8.58 -46.37
N VAL A 55 -81.86 8.48 -45.82
CA VAL A 55 -80.62 8.07 -46.53
C VAL A 55 -80.64 6.55 -46.52
N SER A 56 -80.48 5.95 -47.70
CA SER A 56 -80.47 4.46 -47.80
C SER A 56 -79.26 3.87 -47.06
N ASP A 57 -79.48 2.71 -46.46
CA ASP A 57 -78.46 2.00 -45.67
C ASP A 57 -77.16 1.71 -46.46
N GLU A 58 -77.24 1.64 -47.79
CA GLU A 58 -76.06 1.48 -48.65
C GLU A 58 -75.13 2.70 -48.71
N ASP A 59 -75.68 3.91 -48.68
CA ASP A 59 -74.87 5.15 -48.69
C ASP A 59 -74.23 5.44 -47.32
N VAL A 60 -74.88 5.03 -46.24
CA VAL A 60 -74.28 5.07 -44.88
C VAL A 60 -73.14 4.05 -44.78
N ALA A 61 -73.32 2.84 -45.33
CA ALA A 61 -72.27 1.84 -45.33
C ALA A 61 -71.04 2.24 -46.17
N LYS A 62 -71.24 2.96 -47.30
CA LYS A 62 -70.16 3.49 -48.11
C LYS A 62 -69.39 4.63 -47.40
N GLN A 63 -70.08 5.58 -46.78
CA GLN A 63 -69.49 6.65 -46.02
C GLN A 63 -68.73 6.18 -44.79
N VAL A 64 -69.24 5.19 -44.07
CA VAL A 64 -68.57 4.56 -42.92
C VAL A 64 -67.31 3.82 -43.37
N LYS A 65 -67.39 3.12 -44.53
CA LYS A 65 -66.23 2.42 -45.08
C LYS A 65 -65.14 3.36 -45.56
N GLU A 66 -65.51 4.49 -46.16
CA GLU A 66 -64.58 5.51 -46.62
C GLU A 66 -63.94 6.31 -45.46
N THR A 67 -64.70 6.64 -44.44
CA THR A 67 -64.18 7.26 -43.21
C THR A 67 -63.29 6.32 -42.41
N LEU A 68 -63.62 5.06 -42.29
CA LEU A 68 -62.76 4.03 -41.68
C LEU A 68 -61.44 3.81 -42.47
N ALA A 69 -61.52 3.81 -43.82
CA ALA A 69 -60.31 3.69 -44.65
C ALA A 69 -59.41 4.94 -44.55
N ARG A 70 -59.98 6.13 -44.43
CA ARG A 70 -59.20 7.37 -44.22
C ARG A 70 -58.56 7.42 -42.81
N LEU A 71 -59.23 6.98 -41.77
CA LEU A 71 -58.71 6.92 -40.40
C LEU A 71 -57.65 5.82 -40.21
N THR A 72 -57.81 4.66 -40.83
CA THR A 72 -56.82 3.58 -40.70
C THR A 72 -55.55 3.80 -41.52
N ASN A 73 -55.60 4.43 -42.69
CA ASN A 73 -54.40 4.71 -43.50
C ASN A 73 -53.55 5.88 -42.98
N LYS A 74 -54.15 6.93 -42.36
CA LYS A 74 -53.40 8.08 -41.82
C LYS A 74 -52.68 7.75 -40.51
N THR A 75 -53.24 6.87 -39.68
CA THR A 75 -52.63 6.54 -38.38
C THR A 75 -51.53 5.47 -38.47
N LYS A 76 -51.64 4.47 -39.37
CA LYS A 76 -50.59 3.43 -39.52
C LYS A 76 -49.27 3.98 -40.08
N ASN A 77 -49.31 4.90 -41.06
CA ASN A 77 -48.10 5.45 -41.64
C ASN A 77 -47.36 6.45 -40.70
N LYS A 78 -48.07 7.26 -39.92
CA LYS A 78 -47.48 8.17 -38.96
C LYS A 78 -46.84 7.44 -37.77
N ALA A 79 -47.49 6.43 -37.23
CA ALA A 79 -46.99 5.61 -36.12
C ALA A 79 -45.78 4.74 -36.52
N ALA A 80 -45.79 4.21 -37.75
CA ALA A 80 -44.66 3.45 -38.29
C ALA A 80 -43.45 4.35 -38.57
N LYS A 81 -43.65 5.55 -39.11
CA LYS A 81 -42.59 6.54 -39.34
C LYS A 81 -42.01 7.06 -38.02
N TYR A 82 -42.83 7.36 -37.04
CA TYR A 82 -42.41 7.78 -35.70
C TYR A 82 -41.64 6.67 -34.94
N ARG A 83 -42.06 5.41 -35.08
CA ARG A 83 -41.33 4.28 -34.48
C ARG A 83 -39.99 4.05 -35.17
N LYS A 84 -39.87 4.25 -36.47
CA LYS A 84 -38.62 4.18 -37.22
C LYS A 84 -37.67 5.29 -36.81
N GLU A 85 -38.17 6.52 -36.81
CA GLU A 85 -37.41 7.71 -36.41
C GLU A 85 -36.94 7.65 -34.93
N LYS A 86 -37.78 7.12 -34.04
CA LYS A 86 -37.40 6.91 -32.64
C LYS A 86 -36.31 5.81 -32.50
N ARG A 87 -36.36 4.76 -33.34
CA ARG A 87 -35.30 3.72 -33.34
C ARG A 87 -34.00 4.26 -33.91
N GLU A 88 -34.05 5.02 -35.00
CA GLU A 88 -32.87 5.67 -35.57
C GLU A 88 -32.26 6.68 -34.60
N ASN A 89 -33.06 7.48 -33.89
CA ASN A 89 -32.55 8.40 -32.87
C ASN A 89 -31.95 7.69 -31.63
N VAL A 90 -32.52 6.55 -31.24
CA VAL A 90 -31.93 5.74 -30.15
C VAL A 90 -30.64 5.08 -30.61
N GLN A 91 -30.59 4.59 -31.84
CA GLN A 91 -29.39 3.95 -32.40
C GLN A 91 -28.26 4.97 -32.65
N ASN A 92 -28.59 6.17 -33.11
CA ASN A 92 -27.62 7.26 -33.26
C ASN A 92 -27.07 7.71 -31.89
N ARG A 93 -27.94 7.83 -30.86
CA ARG A 93 -27.48 8.15 -29.50
C ARG A 93 -26.59 7.06 -28.89
N LEU A 94 -26.88 5.79 -29.18
CA LEU A 94 -26.03 4.70 -28.74
C LEU A 94 -24.68 4.71 -29.48
N MET A 95 -24.66 4.99 -30.79
CA MET A 95 -23.40 5.16 -31.54
C MET A 95 -22.63 6.39 -31.06
N GLU A 96 -23.29 7.52 -30.85
CA GLU A 96 -22.64 8.71 -30.30
C GLU A 96 -22.09 8.46 -28.87
N GLN A 97 -22.78 7.67 -28.06
CA GLN A 97 -22.29 7.26 -26.74
C GLN A 97 -21.10 6.30 -26.85
N GLU A 98 -21.16 5.30 -27.74
CA GLU A 98 -20.05 4.39 -27.99
C GLU A 98 -18.82 5.11 -28.57
N GLU A 99 -19.01 6.10 -29.45
CA GLU A 99 -17.91 6.92 -29.97
C GLU A 99 -17.31 7.83 -28.88
N MET A 100 -18.14 8.45 -28.01
CA MET A 100 -17.66 9.24 -26.87
C MET A 100 -16.94 8.36 -25.84
N GLU A 101 -17.46 7.16 -25.53
CA GLU A 101 -16.78 6.21 -24.63
C GLU A 101 -15.44 5.71 -25.20
N GLN A 102 -15.32 5.57 -26.51
CA GLN A 102 -14.05 5.22 -27.17
C GLN A 102 -13.06 6.38 -27.22
N GLU A 103 -13.51 7.62 -27.36
CA GLU A 103 -12.65 8.79 -27.26
C GLU A 103 -12.23 9.06 -25.81
N ASP A 104 -13.14 8.94 -24.84
CA ASP A 104 -12.84 9.08 -23.42
C ASP A 104 -11.90 7.96 -22.90
N SER A 105 -11.98 6.76 -23.48
CA SER A 105 -11.05 5.66 -23.13
C SER A 105 -9.61 5.91 -23.56
N LYS A 106 -9.38 6.80 -24.52
CA LYS A 106 -8.04 7.20 -24.97
C LYS A 106 -7.46 8.38 -24.20
N ILE A 107 -8.26 9.01 -23.34
CA ILE A 107 -7.80 10.09 -22.48
C ILE A 107 -7.42 9.51 -21.12
N LEU A 108 -6.14 9.51 -20.80
CA LEU A 108 -5.63 9.09 -19.50
C LEU A 108 -5.66 10.29 -18.54
N LYS A 109 -6.57 10.26 -17.58
CA LYS A 109 -6.60 11.24 -16.48
C LYS A 109 -5.60 10.83 -15.41
N LEU A 110 -4.51 11.58 -15.33
CA LEU A 110 -3.34 11.24 -14.51
C LEU A 110 -3.08 12.32 -13.46
N THR A 111 -2.44 11.93 -12.36
CA THR A 111 -1.78 12.86 -11.45
C THR A 111 -0.32 13.03 -11.85
N GLU A 112 0.34 14.09 -11.41
CA GLU A 112 1.75 14.39 -11.80
C GLU A 112 2.76 13.32 -11.39
N PHE A 113 2.39 12.40 -10.49
CA PHE A 113 3.29 11.38 -9.94
C PHE A 113 2.63 10.00 -9.98
N VAL A 114 2.67 9.37 -11.14
CA VAL A 114 2.19 7.99 -11.36
C VAL A 114 3.37 7.05 -11.44
N THR A 115 3.27 5.85 -10.86
CA THR A 115 4.32 4.83 -10.99
C THR A 115 4.24 4.15 -12.36
N ALA A 116 5.37 3.58 -12.82
CA ALA A 116 5.41 2.85 -14.10
C ALA A 116 4.38 1.68 -14.13
N ASN A 117 4.13 1.06 -12.99
CA ASN A 117 3.13 -0.01 -12.86
C ASN A 117 1.69 0.51 -12.97
N GLU A 118 1.37 1.62 -12.32
CA GLU A 118 0.05 2.26 -12.41
C GLU A 118 -0.24 2.75 -13.83
N LEU A 119 0.74 3.40 -14.47
CA LEU A 119 0.63 3.84 -15.86
C LEU A 119 0.37 2.65 -16.81
N ALA A 120 1.11 1.56 -16.66
CA ALA A 120 0.93 0.33 -17.41
C ALA A 120 -0.48 -0.26 -17.20
N SER A 121 -0.97 -0.26 -15.95
CA SER A 121 -2.32 -0.76 -15.61
C SER A 121 -3.43 0.12 -16.19
N MET A 122 -3.24 1.44 -16.22
CA MET A 122 -4.20 2.39 -16.81
C MET A 122 -4.29 2.26 -18.34
N MET A 123 -3.18 1.91 -18.98
CA MET A 123 -3.12 1.68 -20.43
C MET A 123 -3.47 0.24 -20.85
N ASP A 124 -3.70 -0.67 -19.87
CA ASP A 124 -3.90 -2.11 -20.07
C ASP A 124 -2.74 -2.78 -20.86
N ILE A 125 -1.50 -2.39 -20.53
CA ILE A 125 -0.27 -2.85 -21.18
C ILE A 125 0.64 -3.49 -20.13
N PRO A 126 1.42 -4.54 -20.48
CA PRO A 126 2.41 -5.10 -19.58
C PRO A 126 3.45 -4.05 -19.14
N VAL A 127 3.75 -3.99 -17.85
CA VAL A 127 4.74 -3.04 -17.27
C VAL A 127 6.11 -3.13 -17.96
N THR A 128 6.48 -4.33 -18.42
CA THR A 128 7.72 -4.57 -19.15
C THR A 128 7.83 -3.78 -20.45
N GLN A 129 6.70 -3.51 -21.13
CA GLN A 129 6.67 -2.69 -22.34
C GLN A 129 6.87 -1.21 -22.01
N VAL A 130 6.22 -0.73 -20.95
CA VAL A 130 6.41 0.65 -20.46
C VAL A 130 7.86 0.89 -20.08
N ILE A 131 8.47 -0.05 -19.34
CA ILE A 131 9.89 0.04 -18.97
C ILE A 131 10.79 0.00 -20.21
N ALA A 132 10.49 -0.86 -21.19
CA ALA A 132 11.25 -0.93 -22.44
C ALA A 132 11.17 0.39 -23.23
N THR A 133 10.00 1.02 -23.28
CA THR A 133 9.82 2.34 -23.91
C THR A 133 10.58 3.43 -23.15
N CYS A 134 10.52 3.46 -21.82
CA CYS A 134 11.34 4.37 -21.00
C CYS A 134 12.85 4.16 -21.26
N MET A 135 13.31 2.91 -21.36
CA MET A 135 14.70 2.60 -21.69
C MET A 135 15.09 3.05 -23.10
N SER A 136 14.19 2.96 -24.09
CA SER A 136 14.44 3.44 -25.46
C SER A 136 14.59 4.96 -25.51
N ILE A 137 13.95 5.68 -24.62
CA ILE A 137 14.05 7.14 -24.42
C ILE A 137 15.32 7.52 -23.61
N GLY A 138 16.00 6.53 -23.01
CA GLY A 138 17.23 6.73 -22.23
C GLY A 138 17.02 6.88 -20.73
N ILE A 139 15.79 6.64 -20.24
CA ILE A 139 15.43 6.75 -18.82
C ILE A 139 15.35 5.35 -18.23
N MET A 140 16.21 5.05 -17.26
CA MET A 140 16.14 3.79 -16.51
C MET A 140 15.10 3.91 -15.39
N VAL A 141 14.04 3.12 -15.49
CA VAL A 141 12.92 3.15 -14.55
C VAL A 141 12.70 1.76 -13.95
N SER A 142 12.50 1.69 -12.63
CA SER A 142 12.04 0.49 -11.95
C SER A 142 10.51 0.41 -11.92
N ILE A 143 9.97 -0.78 -11.68
CA ILE A 143 8.52 -1.07 -11.72
C ILE A 143 7.70 -0.12 -10.84
N ASN A 144 8.21 0.24 -9.67
CA ASN A 144 7.54 1.07 -8.68
C ASN A 144 8.08 2.50 -8.63
N GLN A 145 8.91 2.88 -9.59
CA GLN A 145 9.45 4.24 -9.67
C GLN A 145 8.38 5.19 -10.21
N ARG A 146 8.23 6.33 -9.56
CA ARG A 146 7.38 7.41 -10.04
C ARG A 146 7.99 8.05 -11.28
N LEU A 147 7.16 8.27 -12.27
CA LEU A 147 7.53 8.90 -13.53
C LEU A 147 7.23 10.40 -13.47
N ASP A 148 8.08 11.19 -14.11
CA ASP A 148 7.85 12.62 -14.29
C ASP A 148 6.80 12.85 -15.37
N ALA A 149 6.09 13.98 -15.29
CA ALA A 149 5.04 14.34 -16.23
C ALA A 149 5.50 14.32 -17.70
N GLU A 150 6.74 14.74 -17.97
CA GLU A 150 7.33 14.69 -19.32
C GLU A 150 7.51 13.26 -19.82
N THR A 151 8.01 12.38 -18.96
CA THR A 151 8.19 10.95 -19.26
C THR A 151 6.84 10.26 -19.48
N ILE A 152 5.85 10.58 -18.63
CA ILE A 152 4.49 10.05 -18.76
C ILE A 152 3.88 10.45 -20.10
N ASN A 153 4.00 11.72 -20.50
CA ASN A 153 3.48 12.22 -21.77
C ASN A 153 4.11 11.49 -22.97
N LEU A 154 5.44 11.37 -22.97
CA LEU A 154 6.17 10.69 -24.04
C LEU A 154 5.76 9.21 -24.17
N VAL A 155 5.64 8.52 -23.03
CA VAL A 155 5.24 7.12 -23.01
C VAL A 155 3.78 6.96 -23.45
N ALA A 156 2.86 7.79 -22.97
CA ALA A 156 1.45 7.72 -23.32
C ALA A 156 1.23 8.03 -24.82
N GLU A 157 1.95 9.00 -25.38
CA GLU A 157 1.88 9.36 -26.80
C GLU A 157 2.37 8.23 -27.70
N GLU A 158 3.44 7.51 -27.30
CA GLU A 158 3.94 6.34 -28.03
C GLU A 158 2.90 5.21 -28.10
N PHE A 159 2.09 5.04 -27.05
CA PHE A 159 0.99 4.08 -27.04
C PHE A 159 -0.34 4.64 -27.57
N GLY A 160 -0.37 5.88 -28.05
CA GLY A 160 -1.53 6.50 -28.69
C GLY A 160 -2.61 7.01 -27.71
N TYR A 161 -2.24 7.23 -26.46
CA TYR A 161 -3.10 7.84 -25.42
C TYR A 161 -2.80 9.33 -25.30
N LYS A 162 -3.82 10.12 -24.99
CA LYS A 162 -3.68 11.52 -24.60
C LYS A 162 -3.71 11.63 -23.08
N THR A 163 -2.78 12.34 -22.52
CA THR A 163 -2.71 12.59 -21.08
C THR A 163 -3.44 13.88 -20.72
N GLU A 164 -4.29 13.81 -19.72
CA GLU A 164 -4.94 14.96 -19.10
C GLU A 164 -4.57 14.97 -17.61
N TYR A 165 -3.80 15.98 -17.20
CA TYR A 165 -3.39 16.10 -15.81
C TYR A 165 -4.52 16.75 -15.01
N VAL A 166 -5.17 15.93 -14.21
CA VAL A 166 -6.28 16.38 -13.36
C VAL A 166 -5.79 17.23 -12.19
N SER A 167 -4.50 17.08 -11.82
CA SER A 167 -3.85 17.96 -10.86
C SER A 167 -3.71 19.38 -11.37
N ALA A 168 -3.60 19.62 -12.68
CA ALA A 168 -3.52 20.97 -13.22
C ALA A 168 -4.79 21.79 -13.00
N GLU A 169 -5.99 21.21 -13.15
CA GLU A 169 -7.24 21.91 -12.82
C GLU A 169 -7.43 22.09 -11.30
N VAL A 170 -6.98 21.14 -10.50
CA VAL A 170 -7.08 21.19 -9.03
C VAL A 170 -5.93 22.01 -8.43
N ALA A 171 -4.75 22.02 -9.07
CA ALA A 171 -3.63 22.89 -8.69
C ALA A 171 -3.87 24.35 -9.13
N GLN A 172 -4.53 24.59 -10.27
CA GLN A 172 -4.95 25.94 -10.68
C GLN A 172 -6.01 26.55 -9.76
N ALA A 173 -6.74 25.75 -8.99
CA ALA A 173 -7.64 26.24 -7.94
C ALA A 173 -6.87 26.74 -6.70
N ILE A 174 -5.60 26.36 -6.54
CA ILE A 174 -4.70 26.86 -5.50
C ILE A 174 -3.64 27.68 -6.24
N THR A 175 -3.94 28.93 -6.53
CA THR A 175 -2.95 29.88 -7.07
C THR A 175 -1.87 30.09 -6.02
N GLU A 176 -0.67 29.60 -6.29
CA GLU A 176 0.50 30.01 -5.53
C GLU A 176 0.84 31.44 -5.89
N GLU A 177 0.70 32.33 -4.92
CA GLU A 177 1.13 33.73 -5.09
C GLU A 177 2.66 33.73 -5.19
N GLU A 178 3.22 34.33 -6.23
CA GLU A 178 4.67 34.53 -6.35
C GLU A 178 5.12 35.53 -5.27
N ASP A 179 6.14 35.14 -4.49
CA ASP A 179 6.69 36.00 -3.44
C ASP A 179 7.56 37.11 -4.05
N ASN A 180 7.42 38.34 -3.56
CA ASN A 180 8.34 39.41 -3.89
C ASN A 180 9.67 39.20 -3.15
N GLU A 181 10.79 39.49 -3.81
CA GLU A 181 12.12 39.33 -3.20
C GLU A 181 12.32 40.19 -1.92
N GLU A 182 11.58 41.29 -1.80
CA GLU A 182 11.64 42.22 -0.65
C GLU A 182 11.00 41.64 0.62
N ASP A 183 10.07 40.70 0.48
CA ASP A 183 9.33 40.09 1.59
C ASP A 183 10.02 38.81 2.13
N LEU A 184 11.08 38.36 1.46
CA LEU A 184 11.80 37.14 1.82
C LEU A 184 12.74 37.36 3.00
N GLN A 185 12.59 36.54 4.03
CA GLN A 185 13.45 36.51 5.22
C GLN A 185 14.22 35.19 5.31
N PRO A 186 15.45 35.21 5.86
CA PRO A 186 16.20 33.97 6.10
C PRO A 186 15.44 33.04 7.03
N ARG A 187 15.36 31.74 6.67
CA ARG A 187 14.72 30.70 7.48
C ARG A 187 15.74 29.68 8.00
N ALA A 188 15.37 28.98 9.07
CA ALA A 188 16.16 27.87 9.59
C ALA A 188 16.25 26.73 8.56
N PRO A 189 17.42 26.06 8.43
CA PRO A 189 17.55 24.89 7.59
C PRO A 189 16.78 23.71 8.16
N ILE A 190 16.19 22.92 7.26
CA ILE A 190 15.56 21.64 7.56
C ILE A 190 16.56 20.55 7.21
N VAL A 191 16.89 19.70 8.19
CA VAL A 191 17.98 18.73 8.09
C VAL A 191 17.45 17.34 8.39
N THR A 192 17.59 16.40 7.45
CA THR A 192 17.27 14.99 7.70
C THR A 192 18.52 14.20 8.08
N VAL A 193 18.38 13.36 9.11
CA VAL A 193 19.43 12.45 9.57
C VAL A 193 19.14 11.04 9.08
N MET A 194 20.03 10.49 8.25
CA MET A 194 19.88 9.18 7.61
C MET A 194 21.10 8.29 7.84
N GLY A 195 20.97 7.01 7.58
CA GLY A 195 22.04 6.02 7.69
C GLY A 195 21.55 4.68 8.19
N HIS A 196 22.47 3.73 8.36
CA HIS A 196 22.17 2.38 8.78
C HIS A 196 21.60 2.30 10.22
N VAL A 197 20.90 1.19 10.53
CA VAL A 197 20.49 0.87 11.89
C VAL A 197 21.75 0.79 12.78
N ASP A 198 21.66 1.18 14.05
CA ASP A 198 22.76 1.17 15.03
C ASP A 198 23.98 2.04 14.73
N HIS A 199 24.00 2.85 13.66
CA HIS A 199 25.07 3.83 13.41
C HIS A 199 25.00 5.05 14.33
N GLY A 200 23.93 5.18 15.12
CA GLY A 200 23.78 6.16 16.18
C GLY A 200 23.08 7.45 15.77
N LYS A 201 22.16 7.39 14.81
CA LYS A 201 21.30 8.52 14.40
C LYS A 201 20.56 9.12 15.59
N THR A 202 19.71 8.31 16.24
CA THR A 202 18.91 8.75 17.38
C THR A 202 19.77 9.18 18.56
N SER A 203 20.94 8.53 18.77
CA SER A 203 21.90 8.96 19.80
C SER A 203 22.48 10.35 19.54
N LEU A 204 22.77 10.70 18.27
CA LEU A 204 23.20 12.04 17.89
C LEU A 204 22.11 13.07 18.17
N LEU A 205 20.90 12.77 17.75
CA LEU A 205 19.75 13.65 17.94
C LEU A 205 19.35 13.79 19.42
N ASP A 206 19.44 12.72 20.20
CA ASP A 206 19.23 12.80 21.66
C ASP A 206 20.26 13.69 22.34
N TYR A 207 21.53 13.61 21.91
CA TYR A 207 22.57 14.51 22.39
C TYR A 207 22.26 15.98 22.05
N ILE A 208 21.90 16.26 20.81
CA ILE A 208 21.56 17.61 20.34
C ILE A 208 20.37 18.18 21.10
N ARG A 209 19.32 17.37 21.33
CA ARG A 209 18.12 17.77 22.06
C ARG A 209 18.29 17.83 23.57
N LYS A 210 19.36 17.25 24.11
CA LYS A 210 19.55 17.00 25.56
C LYS A 210 18.38 16.15 26.11
N ALA A 211 17.95 15.12 25.36
CA ALA A 211 16.83 14.23 25.64
C ALA A 211 17.27 12.75 25.59
N ASN A 212 16.38 11.82 25.95
CA ASN A 212 16.64 10.39 25.85
C ASN A 212 15.38 9.70 25.30
N VAL A 213 15.19 9.76 23.99
CA VAL A 213 14.04 9.19 23.27
C VAL A 213 14.23 7.69 23.04
N ILE A 214 15.48 7.26 22.82
CA ILE A 214 15.82 5.83 22.62
C ILE A 214 15.24 4.95 23.73
N ALA A 215 15.27 5.41 24.98
CA ALA A 215 14.76 4.62 26.11
C ALA A 215 13.24 4.41 26.09
N GLY A 216 12.50 5.19 25.32
CA GLY A 216 11.04 5.11 25.19
C GLY A 216 10.53 4.32 23.98
N GLU A 217 11.40 4.03 23.01
CA GLU A 217 11.02 3.34 21.78
C GLU A 217 11.08 1.81 21.93
N ALA A 218 10.06 1.13 21.38
CA ALA A 218 10.00 -0.33 21.39
C ALA A 218 11.15 -0.93 20.57
N GLY A 219 11.89 -1.85 21.16
CA GLY A 219 13.08 -2.45 20.54
C GLY A 219 14.31 -1.53 20.48
N GLY A 220 14.23 -0.29 21.01
CA GLY A 220 15.34 0.67 20.98
C GLY A 220 15.68 1.20 19.59
N ILE A 221 14.74 1.09 18.64
CA ILE A 221 14.87 1.55 17.25
C ILE A 221 13.81 2.59 16.92
N THR A 222 14.20 3.62 16.16
CA THR A 222 13.26 4.63 15.65
C THR A 222 12.37 4.01 14.57
N GLN A 223 11.05 4.08 14.77
CA GLN A 223 10.03 3.52 13.87
C GLN A 223 9.08 4.59 13.30
N HIS A 224 9.18 5.83 13.77
CA HIS A 224 8.40 7.00 13.34
C HIS A 224 9.30 8.12 12.84
N ILE A 225 8.76 9.03 12.04
CA ILE A 225 9.50 10.23 11.67
C ILE A 225 9.35 11.27 12.78
N GLY A 226 10.45 11.59 13.46
CA GLY A 226 10.49 12.67 14.43
C GLY A 226 10.85 14.01 13.78
N ALA A 227 10.10 15.06 14.07
CA ALA A 227 10.42 16.42 13.61
C ALA A 227 10.57 17.36 14.81
N TYR A 228 11.68 18.07 14.91
CA TYR A 228 11.95 18.97 16.04
C TYR A 228 12.84 20.14 15.65
N ASN A 229 12.52 21.29 16.24
CA ASN A 229 13.33 22.51 16.11
C ASN A 229 14.29 22.64 17.28
N VAL A 230 15.56 22.81 17.01
CA VAL A 230 16.61 22.97 18.02
C VAL A 230 17.20 24.37 17.92
N LYS A 231 17.19 25.08 19.04
CA LYS A 231 17.88 26.35 19.20
C LYS A 231 19.29 26.10 19.69
N LEU A 232 20.28 26.56 18.94
CA LEU A 232 21.69 26.51 19.31
C LEU A 232 22.05 27.59 20.35
N GLU A 233 23.24 27.46 20.94
CA GLU A 233 23.71 28.38 21.99
C GLU A 233 23.93 29.81 21.48
N ASP A 234 24.23 29.96 20.20
CA ASP A 234 24.39 31.23 19.49
C ASP A 234 23.07 31.89 19.05
N GLY A 235 21.94 31.20 19.27
CA GLY A 235 20.62 31.70 18.92
C GLY A 235 20.08 31.26 17.56
N ARG A 236 20.92 30.65 16.68
CA ARG A 236 20.48 30.08 15.41
C ARG A 236 19.58 28.85 15.64
N HIS A 237 18.69 28.55 14.70
CA HIS A 237 17.77 27.43 14.75
C HIS A 237 18.08 26.44 13.63
N ILE A 238 17.93 25.15 13.92
CA ILE A 238 17.97 24.05 12.95
C ILE A 238 16.78 23.15 13.21
N THR A 239 16.05 22.78 12.15
CA THR A 239 14.96 21.81 12.24
C THR A 239 15.46 20.46 11.78
N PHE A 240 15.39 19.46 12.66
CA PHE A 240 15.80 18.09 12.38
C PHE A 240 14.60 17.20 12.07
N LEU A 241 14.80 16.33 11.09
CA LEU A 241 13.93 15.19 10.80
C LEU A 241 14.69 13.89 11.09
N ASP A 242 14.22 13.13 12.07
CA ASP A 242 14.73 11.78 12.37
C ASP A 242 13.98 10.75 11.54
N THR A 243 14.70 9.97 10.75
CA THR A 243 14.09 8.94 9.89
C THR A 243 14.56 7.55 10.30
N PRO A 244 13.64 6.55 10.30
CA PRO A 244 14.00 5.16 10.58
C PRO A 244 15.07 4.65 9.63
N GLY A 245 16.05 3.89 10.17
CA GLY A 245 17.14 3.32 9.37
C GLY A 245 16.83 2.00 8.70
N HIS A 246 15.73 1.33 9.07
CA HIS A 246 15.37 0.01 8.58
C HIS A 246 14.90 0.05 7.12
N GLU A 247 15.22 -0.99 6.35
CA GLU A 247 14.87 -1.15 4.93
C GLU A 247 13.36 -1.02 4.66
N ALA A 248 12.51 -1.56 5.54
CA ALA A 248 11.06 -1.43 5.42
C ALA A 248 10.57 0.03 5.31
N PHE A 249 11.32 1.00 5.82
CA PHE A 249 10.95 2.42 5.85
C PHE A 249 11.57 3.25 4.71
N THR A 250 11.85 2.63 3.56
CA THR A 250 12.40 3.31 2.36
C THR A 250 11.54 4.51 1.93
N ALA A 251 10.21 4.38 1.93
CA ALA A 251 9.29 5.46 1.60
C ALA A 251 9.41 6.65 2.57
N MET A 252 9.61 6.39 3.86
CA MET A 252 9.81 7.45 4.87
C MET A 252 11.14 8.19 4.64
N ARG A 253 12.23 7.50 4.26
CA ARG A 253 13.51 8.14 3.93
C ARG A 253 13.42 8.99 2.68
N ALA A 254 12.79 8.48 1.62
CA ALA A 254 12.54 9.23 0.38
C ALA A 254 11.73 10.50 0.64
N ARG A 255 10.69 10.39 1.46
CA ARG A 255 9.86 11.52 1.89
C ARG A 255 10.65 12.52 2.73
N GLY A 256 11.44 12.04 3.69
CA GLY A 256 12.34 12.88 4.48
C GLY A 256 13.30 13.66 3.58
N ALA A 257 13.95 13.01 2.62
CA ALA A 257 14.86 13.68 1.67
C ALA A 257 14.17 14.76 0.84
N LYS A 258 12.93 14.52 0.38
CA LYS A 258 12.19 15.49 -0.46
C LYS A 258 11.82 16.79 0.27
N VAL A 259 11.66 16.73 1.59
CA VAL A 259 11.19 17.87 2.39
C VAL A 259 12.35 18.67 3.00
N THR A 260 13.60 18.17 2.90
CA THR A 260 14.77 18.74 3.55
C THR A 260 15.65 19.56 2.63
N ASP A 261 16.40 20.45 3.24
CA ASP A 261 17.40 21.29 2.57
C ASP A 261 18.80 20.65 2.58
N ILE A 262 19.14 19.89 3.66
CA ILE A 262 20.45 19.26 3.85
C ILE A 262 20.26 17.87 4.44
N ALA A 263 21.01 16.88 3.97
CA ALA A 263 21.01 15.52 4.50
C ALA A 263 22.30 15.22 5.28
N ILE A 264 22.17 14.80 6.55
CA ILE A 264 23.29 14.25 7.32
C ILE A 264 23.27 12.73 7.16
N ILE A 265 24.31 12.17 6.57
CA ILE A 265 24.49 10.72 6.44
C ILE A 265 25.45 10.24 7.52
N ILE A 266 24.92 9.45 8.47
CA ILE A 266 25.71 8.89 9.57
C ILE A 266 26.25 7.53 9.20
N VAL A 267 27.56 7.36 9.38
CA VAL A 267 28.29 6.10 9.21
C VAL A 267 29.06 5.81 10.48
N ALA A 268 29.03 4.58 10.97
CA ALA A 268 29.79 4.19 12.15
C ALA A 268 31.25 3.86 11.77
N ALA A 269 32.22 4.43 12.49
CA ALA A 269 33.65 4.22 12.24
C ALA A 269 34.16 2.80 12.58
N ASP A 270 33.35 2.02 13.30
CA ASP A 270 33.62 0.63 13.68
C ASP A 270 32.97 -0.41 12.74
N ASP A 271 32.29 0.06 11.68
CA ASP A 271 31.58 -0.75 10.70
C ASP A 271 32.01 -0.36 9.27
N ASN A 272 31.29 -0.82 8.25
CA ASN A 272 31.51 -0.46 6.83
C ASN A 272 30.33 0.38 6.32
N VAL A 273 30.44 0.85 5.07
CA VAL A 273 29.32 1.50 4.39
C VAL A 273 28.27 0.45 4.00
N MET A 274 27.24 0.31 4.84
CA MET A 274 26.17 -0.68 4.70
C MET A 274 25.20 -0.36 3.54
N PRO A 275 24.46 -1.35 3.02
CA PRO A 275 23.50 -1.14 1.91
C PRO A 275 22.49 -0.01 2.17
N GLN A 276 21.97 0.09 3.39
CA GLN A 276 21.02 1.14 3.78
C GLN A 276 21.66 2.53 3.81
N THR A 277 22.97 2.63 4.05
CA THR A 277 23.70 3.89 3.91
C THR A 277 23.81 4.31 2.44
N LYS A 278 24.06 3.34 1.54
CA LYS A 278 24.07 3.60 0.09
C LYS A 278 22.68 4.03 -0.40
N GLU A 279 21.63 3.41 0.09
CA GLU A 279 20.25 3.79 -0.18
C GLU A 279 19.96 5.23 0.29
N ALA A 280 20.37 5.58 1.51
CA ALA A 280 20.21 6.94 2.04
C ALA A 280 20.94 8.01 1.18
N ILE A 281 22.16 7.71 0.73
CA ILE A 281 22.90 8.56 -0.21
C ILE A 281 22.13 8.71 -1.53
N ASN A 282 21.61 7.62 -2.08
CA ASN A 282 20.85 7.65 -3.33
C ASN A 282 19.56 8.48 -3.19
N HIS A 283 18.87 8.41 -2.06
CA HIS A 283 17.68 9.24 -1.81
C HIS A 283 18.04 10.73 -1.73
N ALA A 284 19.12 11.08 -1.04
CA ALA A 284 19.60 12.48 -0.98
C ALA A 284 20.00 12.99 -2.37
N MET A 285 20.69 12.16 -3.16
CA MET A 285 21.08 12.49 -4.54
C MET A 285 19.88 12.66 -5.45
N ALA A 286 18.88 11.76 -5.36
CA ALA A 286 17.66 11.84 -6.16
C ALA A 286 16.81 13.06 -5.81
N ALA A 287 16.85 13.52 -4.55
CA ALA A 287 16.22 14.75 -4.11
C ALA A 287 17.04 16.02 -4.43
N GLY A 288 18.27 15.89 -4.94
CA GLY A 288 19.14 17.02 -5.22
C GLY A 288 19.67 17.76 -3.97
N VAL A 289 19.62 17.10 -2.80
CA VAL A 289 19.95 17.69 -1.50
C VAL A 289 21.44 17.55 -1.20
N PRO A 290 22.16 18.61 -0.74
CA PRO A 290 23.54 18.52 -0.29
C PRO A 290 23.69 17.54 0.87
N ILE A 291 24.82 16.82 0.87
CA ILE A 291 25.12 15.76 1.83
C ILE A 291 26.29 16.17 2.72
N VAL A 292 26.12 16.02 4.03
CA VAL A 292 27.18 16.15 5.04
C VAL A 292 27.38 14.77 5.69
N PHE A 293 28.60 14.23 5.64
CA PHE A 293 28.89 12.94 6.26
C PHE A 293 29.28 13.10 7.73
N ALA A 294 28.65 12.31 8.61
CA ALA A 294 28.96 12.23 10.03
C ALA A 294 29.54 10.84 10.35
N ILE A 295 30.83 10.74 10.58
CA ILE A 295 31.50 9.48 10.90
C ILE A 295 31.46 9.31 12.42
N ASN A 296 30.57 8.47 12.90
CA ASN A 296 30.25 8.33 14.32
C ASN A 296 31.00 7.17 14.98
N LYS A 297 30.96 7.14 16.31
CA LYS A 297 31.59 6.11 17.18
C LYS A 297 33.13 6.12 17.16
N VAL A 298 33.75 7.27 16.92
CA VAL A 298 35.21 7.39 16.93
C VAL A 298 35.85 7.10 18.31
N ASP A 299 35.03 7.00 19.36
CA ASP A 299 35.44 6.64 20.71
C ASP A 299 35.69 5.14 20.94
N LYS A 300 35.32 4.28 19.97
CA LYS A 300 35.54 2.83 20.07
C LYS A 300 36.97 2.43 19.70
N PRO A 301 37.55 1.39 20.33
CA PRO A 301 38.94 0.98 20.12
C PRO A 301 39.27 0.48 18.71
N HIS A 302 38.24 0.08 17.93
CA HIS A 302 38.39 -0.40 16.55
C HIS A 302 37.87 0.59 15.51
N ALA A 303 37.60 1.83 15.92
CA ALA A 303 37.13 2.86 15.02
C ALA A 303 38.23 3.26 14.03
N ASN A 304 37.91 3.27 12.74
CA ASN A 304 38.81 3.71 11.68
C ASN A 304 38.05 4.65 10.73
N PRO A 305 38.04 5.97 11.00
CA PRO A 305 37.37 6.95 10.14
C PRO A 305 37.91 6.98 8.73
N ASP A 306 39.25 6.82 8.57
CA ASP A 306 39.92 6.90 7.27
C ASP A 306 39.43 5.79 6.32
N LYS A 307 39.20 4.57 6.84
CA LYS A 307 38.62 3.47 6.07
C LYS A 307 37.25 3.83 5.52
N ILE A 308 36.39 4.48 6.30
CA ILE A 308 35.07 4.93 5.84
C ILE A 308 35.20 5.99 4.74
N LYS A 309 36.17 6.93 4.90
CA LYS A 309 36.45 7.95 3.88
C LYS A 309 36.96 7.29 2.57
N GLU A 310 37.78 6.22 2.65
CA GLU A 310 38.19 5.43 1.48
C GLU A 310 37.00 4.73 0.80
N GLU A 311 36.09 4.10 1.56
CA GLU A 311 34.89 3.45 1.02
C GLU A 311 33.95 4.47 0.36
N LEU A 312 33.77 5.66 0.94
CA LEU A 312 33.00 6.76 0.34
C LEU A 312 33.66 7.27 -0.95
N ALA A 313 35.00 7.45 -0.94
CA ALA A 313 35.74 7.85 -2.13
C ALA A 313 35.62 6.82 -3.28
N ALA A 314 35.64 5.51 -2.95
CA ALA A 314 35.41 4.44 -3.92
C ALA A 314 34.02 4.50 -4.58
N MET A 315 33.03 5.13 -3.91
CA MET A 315 31.71 5.40 -4.44
C MET A 315 31.56 6.80 -5.11
N ASN A 316 32.68 7.49 -5.36
CA ASN A 316 32.75 8.85 -5.91
C ASN A 316 32.30 9.98 -4.93
N PHE A 317 32.21 9.70 -3.64
CA PHE A 317 31.92 10.71 -2.62
C PHE A 317 33.20 11.13 -1.90
N LEU A 318 34.06 11.91 -2.61
CA LEU A 318 35.32 12.38 -2.05
C LEU A 318 35.07 13.50 -1.03
N VAL A 319 35.57 13.31 0.19
CA VAL A 319 35.41 14.25 1.30
C VAL A 319 36.32 15.44 1.17
N GLU A 320 35.95 16.58 1.77
CA GLU A 320 36.69 17.86 1.70
C GLU A 320 38.13 17.71 2.19
N GLU A 321 38.38 16.97 3.26
CA GLU A 321 39.73 16.74 3.79
C GLU A 321 40.69 16.10 2.76
N TRP A 322 40.15 15.37 1.78
CA TRP A 322 40.92 14.76 0.69
C TRP A 322 40.79 15.51 -0.64
N GLY A 323 40.32 16.76 -0.57
CA GLY A 323 40.19 17.66 -1.73
C GLY A 323 38.91 17.46 -2.54
N GLY A 324 37.92 16.82 -1.97
CA GLY A 324 36.60 16.65 -2.56
C GLY A 324 35.63 17.79 -2.24
N LYS A 325 34.38 17.61 -2.61
CA LYS A 325 33.29 18.60 -2.41
C LYS A 325 32.36 18.30 -1.23
N TYR A 326 32.41 17.09 -0.67
CA TYR A 326 31.49 16.69 0.39
C TYR A 326 32.09 16.98 1.76
N GLN A 327 31.35 17.67 2.59
CA GLN A 327 31.75 17.91 3.97
C GLN A 327 31.67 16.64 4.80
N SER A 328 32.64 16.43 5.68
CA SER A 328 32.65 15.31 6.61
C SER A 328 33.10 15.74 7.99
N GLN A 329 32.60 15.08 9.04
CA GLN A 329 33.00 15.33 10.42
C GLN A 329 33.03 14.02 11.20
N ASP A 330 34.16 13.82 11.88
CA ASP A 330 34.35 12.71 12.79
C ASP A 330 33.72 13.04 14.15
N ILE A 331 32.80 12.20 14.63
CA ILE A 331 32.01 12.50 15.83
C ILE A 331 31.95 11.31 16.80
N SER A 332 31.63 11.59 18.04
CA SER A 332 31.13 10.64 19.01
C SER A 332 29.82 11.17 19.59
N ALA A 333 28.68 10.68 19.08
CA ALA A 333 27.36 11.04 19.57
C ALA A 333 27.20 10.78 21.08
N LYS A 334 27.82 9.70 21.58
CA LYS A 334 27.76 9.33 22.99
C LYS A 334 28.54 10.30 23.91
N LYS A 335 29.69 10.79 23.45
CA LYS A 335 30.56 11.72 24.23
C LYS A 335 30.36 13.18 23.87
N GLY A 336 29.64 13.45 22.77
CA GLY A 336 29.45 14.81 22.26
C GLY A 336 30.67 15.41 21.54
N THR A 337 31.70 14.60 21.30
CA THR A 337 32.93 15.08 20.63
C THR A 337 32.63 15.35 19.15
N GLY A 338 33.05 16.50 18.60
CA GLY A 338 32.86 16.86 17.19
C GLY A 338 31.43 17.19 16.77
N VAL A 339 30.46 17.14 17.69
CA VAL A 339 29.04 17.40 17.34
C VAL A 339 28.81 18.89 17.06
N HIS A 340 29.45 19.77 17.81
CA HIS A 340 29.37 21.21 17.55
C HIS A 340 29.96 21.55 16.17
N ASP A 341 31.11 20.98 15.81
CA ASP A 341 31.75 21.20 14.51
C ASP A 341 30.91 20.68 13.35
N LEU A 342 30.19 19.53 13.56
CA LEU A 342 29.21 19.03 12.58
C LEU A 342 28.09 20.04 12.36
N LEU A 343 27.53 20.62 13.43
CA LEU A 343 26.45 21.59 13.32
C LEU A 343 26.91 22.89 12.63
N GLU A 344 28.12 23.34 12.88
CA GLU A 344 28.72 24.49 12.17
C GLU A 344 28.88 24.20 10.67
N LYS A 345 29.33 22.99 10.28
CA LYS A 345 29.39 22.59 8.87
C LYS A 345 28.03 22.58 8.20
N VAL A 346 27.00 22.09 8.89
CA VAL A 346 25.61 22.10 8.39
C VAL A 346 25.11 23.55 8.21
N LEU A 347 25.41 24.44 9.15
CA LEU A 347 25.03 25.86 9.03
C LEU A 347 25.77 26.57 7.90
N LEU A 348 27.05 26.23 7.69
CA LEU A 348 27.84 26.76 6.57
C LEU A 348 27.21 26.34 5.22
N GLU A 349 26.82 25.09 5.10
CA GLU A 349 26.12 24.59 3.91
C GLU A 349 24.75 25.29 3.71
N ALA A 350 24.02 25.54 4.81
CA ALA A 350 22.76 26.29 4.77
C ALA A 350 22.92 27.74 4.32
N GLU A 351 24.03 28.42 4.73
CA GLU A 351 24.36 29.76 4.28
C GLU A 351 24.68 29.80 2.77
N MET A 352 25.35 28.76 2.25
CA MET A 352 25.59 28.63 0.81
C MET A 352 24.33 28.46 -0.02
N LEU A 353 23.27 27.85 0.55
CA LEU A 353 21.98 27.65 -0.09
C LEU A 353 21.09 28.91 -0.07
N ASP A 354 21.41 29.94 0.71
CA ASP A 354 20.65 31.20 0.87
C ASP A 354 19.14 30.96 1.10
N LEU A 355 18.84 30.12 2.14
CA LEU A 355 17.49 29.68 2.44
C LEU A 355 16.61 30.84 2.91
N LYS A 356 15.55 31.14 2.13
CA LYS A 356 14.61 32.24 2.39
C LYS A 356 13.16 31.72 2.37
N ALA A 357 12.30 32.41 3.10
CA ALA A 357 10.86 32.21 3.08
C ALA A 357 10.13 33.51 3.43
N ASN A 358 8.89 33.64 3.00
CA ASN A 358 8.04 34.78 3.33
C ASN A 358 7.13 34.42 4.52
N PRO A 359 7.35 34.97 5.74
CA PRO A 359 6.53 34.66 6.90
C PRO A 359 5.12 35.26 6.84
N ASP A 360 4.91 36.30 6.04
CA ASP A 360 3.65 37.08 6.05
C ASP A 360 2.58 36.52 5.10
N ARG A 361 2.86 35.42 4.36
CA ARG A 361 1.88 34.74 3.51
C ARG A 361 1.12 33.61 4.22
N LYS A 362 0.10 33.07 3.55
CA LYS A 362 -0.59 31.86 3.99
C LYS A 362 0.38 30.68 4.06
N ALA A 363 0.27 29.89 5.13
CA ALA A 363 1.17 28.78 5.33
C ALA A 363 1.01 27.69 4.26
N THR A 364 2.15 27.24 3.76
CA THR A 364 2.28 26.06 2.90
C THR A 364 3.39 25.17 3.45
N GLY A 365 3.30 23.86 3.22
CA GLY A 365 4.31 22.92 3.68
C GLY A 365 3.91 21.48 3.45
N SER A 366 4.49 20.56 4.21
CA SER A 366 4.30 19.13 4.02
C SER A 366 3.84 18.43 5.30
N ILE A 367 3.05 17.37 5.13
CA ILE A 367 2.66 16.46 6.20
C ILE A 367 3.81 15.49 6.43
N ILE A 368 4.32 15.46 7.65
CA ILE A 368 5.36 14.50 8.04
C ILE A 368 4.73 13.17 8.40
N GLU A 369 3.71 13.21 9.26
CA GLU A 369 3.06 12.03 9.80
C GLU A 369 1.63 12.35 10.27
N SER A 370 0.75 11.35 10.22
CA SER A 370 -0.60 11.48 10.74
C SER A 370 -0.97 10.30 11.64
N SER A 371 -1.73 10.57 12.69
CA SER A 371 -2.16 9.58 13.68
C SER A 371 -3.60 9.83 14.15
N LEU A 372 -4.20 8.81 14.74
CA LEU A 372 -5.53 8.92 15.35
C LEU A 372 -5.44 8.73 16.88
N ASP A 373 -5.57 9.83 17.62
CA ASP A 373 -5.64 9.80 19.08
C ASP A 373 -7.10 9.65 19.55
N LYS A 374 -7.34 8.74 20.51
CA LYS A 374 -8.69 8.48 21.06
C LYS A 374 -9.38 9.69 21.70
N GLY A 375 -8.60 10.63 22.24
CA GLY A 375 -9.14 11.80 22.95
C GLY A 375 -9.14 13.06 22.09
N ARG A 376 -8.15 13.19 21.22
CA ARG A 376 -7.89 14.40 20.42
C ARG A 376 -8.44 14.29 18.99
N GLY A 377 -8.74 13.08 18.51
CA GLY A 377 -9.13 12.82 17.13
C GLY A 377 -7.92 12.70 16.21
N TYR A 378 -8.08 13.10 14.96
CA TYR A 378 -6.99 13.10 13.99
C TYR A 378 -5.95 14.16 14.35
N VAL A 379 -4.71 13.72 14.37
CA VAL A 379 -3.53 14.51 14.73
C VAL A 379 -2.56 14.42 13.56
N ALA A 380 -2.10 15.54 13.03
CA ALA A 380 -1.10 15.57 11.98
C ALA A 380 0.11 16.39 12.41
N THR A 381 1.30 15.85 12.18
CA THR A 381 2.57 16.57 12.30
C THR A 381 2.87 17.20 10.95
N MET A 382 2.91 18.52 10.92
CA MET A 382 3.18 19.32 9.72
C MET A 382 4.51 20.04 9.85
N LEU A 383 5.19 20.22 8.74
CA LEU A 383 6.35 21.07 8.62
C LEU A 383 6.00 22.25 7.72
N VAL A 384 6.06 23.44 8.26
CA VAL A 384 5.78 24.67 7.51
C VAL A 384 7.00 24.98 6.63
N ALA A 385 6.80 25.04 5.32
CA ALA A 385 7.87 25.41 4.38
C ALA A 385 7.91 26.92 4.15
N ASN A 386 6.74 27.53 3.98
CA ASN A 386 6.59 28.96 3.72
C ASN A 386 5.33 29.50 4.41
N GLY A 387 5.29 30.80 4.74
CA GLY A 387 4.16 31.40 5.42
C GLY A 387 4.13 31.14 6.92
N THR A 388 3.09 31.63 7.57
CA THR A 388 2.83 31.41 9.00
C THR A 388 1.48 30.75 9.20
N LEU A 389 1.47 29.58 9.85
CA LEU A 389 0.26 28.87 10.24
C LEU A 389 -0.26 29.41 11.56
N LYS A 390 -1.52 29.80 11.61
CA LYS A 390 -2.17 30.37 12.80
C LYS A 390 -3.31 29.48 13.30
N MET A 391 -3.57 29.56 14.59
CA MET A 391 -4.71 28.87 15.19
C MET A 391 -6.02 29.47 14.66
N GLY A 392 -6.85 28.63 14.06
CA GLY A 392 -8.10 29.02 13.43
C GLY A 392 -8.10 29.02 11.91
N ASP A 393 -6.94 28.86 11.28
CA ASP A 393 -6.80 28.72 9.84
C ASP A 393 -7.49 27.44 9.32
N ILE A 394 -7.91 27.48 8.08
CA ILE A 394 -8.49 26.32 7.39
C ILE A 394 -7.39 25.69 6.56
N VAL A 395 -7.02 24.48 6.90
CA VAL A 395 -5.97 23.72 6.23
C VAL A 395 -6.59 22.67 5.32
N LEU A 396 -6.08 22.58 4.11
CA LEU A 396 -6.33 21.50 3.16
C LEU A 396 -5.03 20.70 3.00
N ALA A 397 -5.07 19.41 3.24
CA ALA A 397 -3.94 18.49 3.11
C ALA A 397 -4.38 17.23 2.36
N GLY A 398 -3.90 17.04 1.14
CA GLY A 398 -4.36 15.94 0.29
C GLY A 398 -5.88 15.94 0.10
N THR A 399 -6.54 14.88 0.56
CA THR A 399 -8.00 14.70 0.59
C THR A 399 -8.64 15.13 1.92
N SER A 400 -7.83 15.49 2.93
CA SER A 400 -8.30 15.89 4.25
C SER A 400 -8.28 17.40 4.40
N TYR A 401 -9.28 17.96 5.04
CA TYR A 401 -9.35 19.39 5.34
C TYR A 401 -9.87 19.62 6.76
N GLY A 402 -9.69 20.80 7.27
CA GLY A 402 -10.25 21.17 8.57
C GLY A 402 -9.72 22.45 9.14
N LYS A 403 -10.43 22.96 10.14
CA LYS A 403 -10.04 24.16 10.88
C LYS A 403 -9.10 23.80 12.02
N VAL A 404 -7.94 24.45 12.07
CA VAL A 404 -6.96 24.27 13.16
C VAL A 404 -7.56 24.67 14.50
N LYS A 405 -7.88 23.69 15.33
CA LYS A 405 -8.46 23.88 16.68
C LYS A 405 -7.38 24.14 17.73
N ALA A 406 -6.27 23.48 17.60
CA ALA A 406 -5.12 23.65 18.50
C ALA A 406 -3.84 23.24 17.78
N MET A 407 -2.74 23.90 18.13
CA MET A 407 -1.40 23.60 17.67
C MET A 407 -0.48 23.34 18.86
N PHE A 408 0.45 22.41 18.68
CA PHE A 408 1.42 22.06 19.70
C PHE A 408 2.81 21.95 19.05
N ASN A 409 3.81 22.31 19.82
CA ASN A 409 5.19 22.05 19.44
C ASN A 409 5.59 20.59 19.76
N GLU A 410 6.83 20.21 19.43
CA GLU A 410 7.40 18.89 19.70
C GLU A 410 7.43 18.51 21.19
N ARG A 411 7.30 19.48 22.09
CA ARG A 411 7.23 19.30 23.56
C ARG A 411 5.80 19.22 24.09
N ASN A 412 4.80 19.07 23.20
CA ASN A 412 3.37 19.10 23.52
C ASN A 412 2.89 20.40 24.23
N GLN A 413 3.60 21.51 24.04
CA GLN A 413 3.17 22.82 24.53
C GLN A 413 2.30 23.50 23.47
N ARG A 414 1.23 24.14 23.89
CA ARG A 414 0.35 24.90 23.01
C ARG A 414 1.07 26.13 22.43
N ILE A 415 1.01 26.24 21.12
CA ILE A 415 1.47 27.42 20.38
C ILE A 415 0.29 28.06 19.64
N LYS A 416 0.40 29.34 19.32
CA LYS A 416 -0.65 30.08 18.59
C LYS A 416 -0.35 30.23 17.11
N GLU A 417 0.91 30.25 16.76
CA GLU A 417 1.43 30.42 15.40
C GLU A 417 2.70 29.59 15.23
N ALA A 418 2.95 29.16 14.00
CA ALA A 418 4.15 28.44 13.60
C ALA A 418 4.66 29.07 12.32
N GLY A 419 5.93 29.50 12.32
CA GLY A 419 6.62 30.13 11.20
C GLY A 419 7.28 29.12 10.25
N PRO A 420 7.99 29.63 9.22
CA PRO A 420 8.73 28.79 8.29
C PRO A 420 9.77 27.91 8.98
N SER A 421 9.94 26.68 8.48
CA SER A 421 10.82 25.64 9.01
C SER A 421 10.45 25.12 10.41
N GLU A 422 9.30 25.48 10.96
CA GLU A 422 8.87 24.97 12.26
C GLU A 422 7.96 23.74 12.11
N PRO A 423 8.27 22.63 12.80
CA PRO A 423 7.38 21.48 12.89
C PRO A 423 6.26 21.79 13.89
N VAL A 424 5.03 21.47 13.51
CA VAL A 424 3.84 21.71 14.33
C VAL A 424 2.90 20.52 14.29
N LEU A 425 2.39 20.14 15.44
CA LEU A 425 1.36 19.14 15.60
C LEU A 425 0.01 19.84 15.68
N ILE A 426 -0.88 19.53 14.72
CA ILE A 426 -2.20 20.16 14.62
C ILE A 426 -3.34 19.21 14.95
N LEU A 427 -4.43 19.80 15.46
CA LEU A 427 -5.70 19.15 15.71
C LEU A 427 -6.82 19.86 14.96
N GLY A 428 -7.74 19.10 14.41
CA GLY A 428 -8.96 19.66 13.82
C GLY A 428 -9.30 19.22 12.41
N LEU A 429 -8.45 18.38 11.80
CA LEU A 429 -8.73 17.79 10.50
C LEU A 429 -9.91 16.81 10.59
N ASN A 430 -10.61 16.63 9.47
CA ASN A 430 -11.72 15.68 9.32
C ASN A 430 -11.28 14.24 9.09
N GLY A 431 -10.04 14.02 8.65
CA GLY A 431 -9.44 12.72 8.35
C GLY A 431 -7.94 12.71 8.65
N ALA A 432 -7.29 11.56 8.48
CA ALA A 432 -5.84 11.44 8.48
C ALA A 432 -5.34 11.78 7.08
N PRO A 433 -4.59 12.88 6.87
CA PRO A 433 -3.94 13.13 5.60
C PRO A 433 -2.83 12.10 5.38
N ALA A 434 -2.54 11.78 4.13
CA ALA A 434 -1.43 10.90 3.81
C ALA A 434 -0.09 11.58 4.16
N ALA A 435 0.82 10.80 4.71
CA ALA A 435 2.14 11.31 5.00
C ALA A 435 2.87 11.66 3.69
N GLY A 436 3.48 12.86 3.62
CA GLY A 436 4.12 13.42 2.42
C GLY A 436 3.23 14.29 1.55
N ASP A 437 1.92 14.40 1.86
CA ASP A 437 1.04 15.35 1.20
C ASP A 437 1.48 16.79 1.46
N THR A 438 1.28 17.67 0.49
CA THR A 438 1.41 19.11 0.69
C THR A 438 0.14 19.67 1.33
N PHE A 439 0.31 20.61 2.23
CA PHE A 439 -0.81 21.34 2.79
C PHE A 439 -0.78 22.82 2.38
N HIS A 440 -1.97 23.39 2.28
CA HIS A 440 -2.19 24.80 1.98
C HIS A 440 -3.26 25.37 2.92
N VAL A 441 -3.08 26.63 3.32
CA VAL A 441 -4.10 27.37 4.05
C VAL A 441 -5.03 28.05 3.05
N ILE A 442 -6.34 27.82 3.21
CA ILE A 442 -7.42 28.33 2.34
C ILE A 442 -8.32 29.27 3.14
N ASP A 443 -8.96 30.22 2.46
CA ASP A 443 -9.79 31.24 3.12
C ASP A 443 -11.11 30.68 3.62
N THR A 444 -11.73 29.77 2.87
CA THR A 444 -13.07 29.27 3.18
C THR A 444 -13.10 27.76 3.34
N GLU A 445 -13.87 27.29 4.35
CA GLU A 445 -14.05 25.84 4.60
C GLU A 445 -14.83 25.17 3.44
N GLN A 446 -15.70 25.93 2.76
CA GLN A 446 -16.47 25.40 1.64
C GLN A 446 -15.55 25.08 0.44
N GLU A 447 -14.66 25.98 0.11
CA GLU A 447 -13.66 25.80 -0.94
C GLU A 447 -12.72 24.63 -0.64
N ALA A 448 -12.20 24.55 0.59
CA ALA A 448 -11.38 23.42 1.04
C ALA A 448 -12.12 22.09 0.89
N ARG A 449 -13.41 22.06 1.25
CA ARG A 449 -14.27 20.88 1.11
C ARG A 449 -14.48 20.47 -0.34
N ASP A 450 -14.75 21.42 -1.22
CA ASP A 450 -15.02 21.14 -2.63
C ASP A 450 -13.77 20.58 -3.34
N ILE A 451 -12.59 21.14 -3.03
CA ILE A 451 -11.31 20.64 -3.54
C ILE A 451 -11.03 19.23 -2.98
N ALA A 452 -11.22 19.01 -1.66
CA ALA A 452 -11.00 17.71 -1.03
C ALA A 452 -11.89 16.62 -1.64
N ASN A 453 -13.20 16.92 -1.84
CA ASN A 453 -14.14 15.97 -2.46
C ASN A 453 -13.73 15.63 -3.91
N LYS A 454 -13.28 16.62 -4.68
CA LYS A 454 -12.78 16.41 -6.05
C LYS A 454 -11.55 15.48 -6.05
N ARG A 455 -10.59 15.72 -5.15
CA ARG A 455 -9.40 14.86 -5.00
C ARG A 455 -9.77 13.44 -4.57
N GLU A 456 -10.71 13.29 -3.63
CA GLU A 456 -11.18 11.97 -3.18
C GLU A 456 -11.87 11.20 -4.31
N GLN A 457 -12.72 11.89 -5.11
CA GLN A 457 -13.37 11.27 -6.26
C GLN A 457 -12.34 10.76 -7.27
N LEU A 458 -11.34 11.56 -7.58
CA LEU A 458 -10.26 11.20 -8.50
C LEU A 458 -9.44 10.02 -8.01
N GLN A 459 -9.07 10.02 -6.73
CA GLN A 459 -8.34 8.92 -6.12
C GLN A 459 -9.15 7.61 -6.18
N ARG A 460 -10.48 7.71 -5.97
CA ARG A 460 -11.38 6.56 -6.11
C ARG A 460 -11.45 6.06 -7.55
N GLU A 461 -11.57 6.94 -8.54
CA GLU A 461 -11.60 6.56 -9.95
C GLU A 461 -10.28 5.91 -10.39
N GLN A 462 -9.14 6.48 -9.97
CA GLN A 462 -7.82 5.88 -10.21
C GLN A 462 -7.70 4.50 -9.55
N GLY A 463 -8.13 4.37 -8.28
CA GLY A 463 -8.12 3.10 -7.58
C GLY A 463 -8.97 2.01 -8.26
N LEU A 464 -10.12 2.38 -8.84
CA LEU A 464 -10.95 1.45 -9.60
C LEU A 464 -10.29 1.03 -10.92
N ARG A 465 -9.58 1.94 -11.61
CA ARG A 465 -8.88 1.64 -12.87
C ARG A 465 -7.61 0.82 -12.64
N THR A 466 -6.92 1.00 -11.51
CA THR A 466 -5.71 0.25 -11.16
C THR A 466 -5.98 -1.16 -10.62
N GLN A 467 -7.21 -1.43 -10.16
CA GLN A 467 -7.60 -2.79 -9.76
C GLN A 467 -7.73 -3.67 -11.00
N LYS A 468 -6.72 -4.51 -11.25
CA LYS A 468 -6.81 -5.56 -12.27
C LYS A 468 -7.92 -6.52 -11.92
N LEU A 469 -8.97 -6.54 -12.73
CA LEU A 469 -9.93 -7.62 -12.71
C LEU A 469 -9.20 -8.90 -13.15
N LEU A 470 -9.23 -9.92 -12.30
CA LEU A 470 -8.68 -11.24 -12.64
C LEU A 470 -9.31 -11.74 -13.94
N THR A 471 -8.50 -11.87 -14.99
CA THR A 471 -8.95 -12.45 -16.26
C THR A 471 -9.12 -13.97 -16.11
N LEU A 472 -10.01 -14.57 -16.91
CA LEU A 472 -10.22 -16.03 -16.93
C LEU A 472 -8.93 -16.80 -17.25
N ASP A 473 -8.04 -16.20 -18.06
CA ASP A 473 -6.73 -16.78 -18.40
C ASP A 473 -5.79 -16.80 -17.18
N GLU A 474 -5.83 -15.78 -16.35
CA GLU A 474 -5.04 -15.69 -15.12
C GLU A 474 -5.56 -16.67 -14.05
N VAL A 475 -6.88 -16.81 -13.94
CA VAL A 475 -7.52 -17.86 -13.12
C VAL A 475 -7.14 -19.24 -13.65
N GLY A 476 -7.15 -19.45 -14.97
CA GLY A 476 -6.70 -20.70 -15.60
C GLY A 476 -5.23 -21.03 -15.34
N ARG A 477 -4.36 -20.01 -15.37
CA ARG A 477 -2.92 -20.16 -15.04
C ARG A 477 -2.72 -20.51 -13.57
N ARG A 478 -3.43 -19.85 -12.65
CA ARG A 478 -3.40 -20.11 -11.21
C ARG A 478 -3.87 -21.54 -10.88
N LEU A 479 -4.97 -21.97 -11.51
CA LEU A 479 -5.47 -23.36 -11.39
C LEU A 479 -4.51 -24.40 -11.95
N ALA A 480 -3.76 -24.07 -12.99
CA ALA A 480 -2.76 -24.97 -13.59
C ALA A 480 -1.49 -25.13 -12.72
N LEU A 481 -1.15 -24.15 -11.88
CA LEU A 481 -0.04 -24.21 -10.92
C LEU A 481 -0.34 -25.10 -9.70
N GLY A 482 -1.59 -25.47 -9.44
CA GLY A 482 -2.03 -26.51 -8.49
C GLY A 482 -2.11 -26.05 -7.05
N ASP A 483 -1.07 -25.47 -6.47
CA ASP A 483 -0.99 -25.09 -5.05
C ASP A 483 -0.82 -23.57 -4.87
N PHE A 484 -1.82 -22.81 -5.32
CA PHE A 484 -1.86 -21.35 -5.12
C PHE A 484 -2.66 -21.00 -3.87
N HIS A 485 -2.03 -20.31 -2.94
CA HIS A 485 -2.64 -19.82 -1.72
C HIS A 485 -2.65 -18.30 -1.67
N GLU A 486 -3.73 -17.73 -1.15
CA GLU A 486 -3.85 -16.30 -0.88
C GLU A 486 -3.89 -16.07 0.63
N LEU A 487 -3.03 -15.18 1.10
CA LEU A 487 -3.03 -14.70 2.48
C LEU A 487 -3.59 -13.28 2.50
N ASN A 488 -4.81 -13.15 2.94
CA ASN A 488 -5.49 -11.87 3.06
C ASN A 488 -5.15 -11.21 4.40
N VAL A 489 -4.72 -9.95 4.37
CA VAL A 489 -4.28 -9.22 5.56
C VAL A 489 -4.98 -7.86 5.65
N ILE A 490 -5.41 -7.49 6.84
CA ILE A 490 -5.83 -6.13 7.20
C ILE A 490 -4.76 -5.52 8.10
N VAL A 491 -4.19 -4.39 7.69
CA VAL A 491 -3.12 -3.72 8.44
C VAL A 491 -3.67 -2.50 9.18
N LYS A 492 -3.43 -2.47 10.49
CA LYS A 492 -3.76 -1.31 11.36
C LYS A 492 -2.53 -0.86 12.13
N GLY A 493 -2.27 0.44 12.12
CA GLY A 493 -1.13 1.02 12.85
C GLY A 493 -1.51 2.28 13.61
N ASP A 494 -0.58 2.77 14.38
CA ASP A 494 -0.70 4.01 15.13
C ASP A 494 -0.52 5.25 14.25
N VAL A 495 0.38 5.16 13.24
CA VAL A 495 0.68 6.22 12.28
C VAL A 495 0.62 5.71 10.83
N ASP A 496 0.31 6.62 9.91
CA ASP A 496 0.13 6.31 8.49
C ASP A 496 1.40 5.73 7.84
N GLY A 497 2.55 6.34 8.10
CA GLY A 497 3.80 5.87 7.54
C GLY A 497 4.20 4.46 7.99
N SER A 498 3.90 4.07 9.24
CA SER A 498 4.14 2.69 9.73
C SER A 498 3.21 1.69 9.05
N VAL A 499 1.96 2.06 8.80
CA VAL A 499 0.98 1.22 8.07
C VAL A 499 1.41 1.02 6.62
N GLU A 500 1.87 2.09 5.96
CA GLU A 500 2.41 2.04 4.60
C GLU A 500 3.62 1.11 4.53
N ALA A 501 4.63 1.32 5.39
CA ALA A 501 5.85 0.52 5.41
C ALA A 501 5.60 -0.97 5.66
N LEU A 502 4.71 -1.28 6.60
CA LEU A 502 4.33 -2.66 6.90
C LEU A 502 3.59 -3.30 5.73
N SER A 503 2.63 -2.59 5.13
CA SER A 503 1.88 -3.08 3.97
C SER A 503 2.80 -3.38 2.79
N ASP A 504 3.72 -2.48 2.46
CA ASP A 504 4.69 -2.66 1.38
C ASP A 504 5.64 -3.83 1.64
N SER A 505 6.08 -3.98 2.90
CA SER A 505 6.95 -5.10 3.29
C SER A 505 6.23 -6.44 3.17
N LEU A 506 4.96 -6.51 3.58
CA LEU A 506 4.14 -7.71 3.47
C LEU A 506 3.85 -8.08 2.01
N ILE A 507 3.55 -7.10 1.16
CA ILE A 507 3.33 -7.32 -0.29
C ILE A 507 4.61 -7.86 -0.96
N LYS A 508 5.79 -7.37 -0.57
CA LYS A 508 7.09 -7.85 -1.09
C LYS A 508 7.40 -9.30 -0.74
N LEU A 509 6.79 -9.86 0.30
CA LEU A 509 6.94 -11.28 0.66
C LEU A 509 6.20 -12.21 -0.30
N SER A 510 5.30 -11.69 -1.13
CA SER A 510 4.52 -12.50 -2.08
C SER A 510 5.42 -13.30 -3.00
N THR A 511 5.11 -14.59 -3.15
CA THR A 511 5.76 -15.54 -4.05
C THR A 511 4.79 -16.04 -5.11
N GLU A 512 5.26 -16.81 -6.09
CA GLU A 512 4.39 -17.38 -7.12
C GLU A 512 3.34 -18.36 -6.54
N GLN A 513 3.62 -19.00 -5.40
CA GLN A 513 2.75 -19.99 -4.75
C GLN A 513 1.86 -19.37 -3.67
N VAL A 514 2.36 -18.35 -2.95
CA VAL A 514 1.60 -17.66 -1.88
C VAL A 514 1.59 -16.16 -2.16
N GLN A 515 0.41 -15.61 -2.41
CA GLN A 515 0.21 -14.17 -2.60
C GLN A 515 -0.32 -13.53 -1.33
N VAL A 516 0.33 -12.47 -0.86
CA VAL A 516 -0.15 -11.65 0.25
C VAL A 516 -0.97 -10.48 -0.30
N ASN A 517 -2.24 -10.41 0.07
CA ASN A 517 -3.15 -9.35 -0.34
C ASN A 517 -3.49 -8.46 0.85
N VAL A 518 -3.13 -7.19 0.80
CA VAL A 518 -3.56 -6.20 1.80
C VAL A 518 -4.92 -5.65 1.39
N ILE A 519 -6.00 -6.15 2.02
CA ILE A 519 -7.38 -5.76 1.68
C ILE A 519 -7.70 -4.35 2.19
N HIS A 520 -7.28 -4.05 3.40
CA HIS A 520 -7.52 -2.76 4.02
C HIS A 520 -6.34 -2.32 4.87
N LYS A 521 -6.02 -1.04 4.79
CA LYS A 521 -5.02 -0.39 5.62
C LYS A 521 -5.63 0.84 6.30
N GLY A 522 -5.24 1.10 7.54
CA GLY A 522 -5.77 2.28 8.23
C GLY A 522 -5.08 2.57 9.54
N VAL A 523 -5.22 3.82 9.96
CA VAL A 523 -4.61 4.35 11.18
C VAL A 523 -5.59 4.25 12.35
N GLY A 524 -5.06 3.95 13.53
CA GLY A 524 -5.80 3.95 14.79
C GLY A 524 -6.17 2.56 15.30
N GLN A 525 -7.00 2.54 16.33
CA GLN A 525 -7.42 1.33 17.02
C GLN A 525 -8.22 0.39 16.11
N ILE A 526 -8.03 -0.92 16.26
CA ILE A 526 -8.82 -1.94 15.56
C ILE A 526 -10.29 -1.84 16.04
N SER A 527 -11.20 -1.63 15.08
CA SER A 527 -12.64 -1.43 15.28
C SER A 527 -13.44 -2.70 15.00
N GLU A 528 -14.73 -2.70 15.35
CA GLU A 528 -15.66 -3.78 15.00
C GLU A 528 -15.82 -3.94 13.48
N SER A 529 -15.81 -2.83 12.75
CA SER A 529 -15.89 -2.85 11.28
C SER A 529 -14.71 -3.57 10.64
N ASP A 530 -13.50 -3.41 11.20
CA ASP A 530 -12.30 -4.11 10.71
C ASP A 530 -12.42 -5.62 10.94
N VAL A 531 -12.97 -6.04 12.10
CA VAL A 531 -13.21 -7.47 12.40
C VAL A 531 -14.27 -8.05 11.47
N THR A 532 -15.37 -7.32 11.23
CA THR A 532 -16.41 -7.76 10.30
C THR A 532 -15.88 -7.90 8.87
N LEU A 533 -15.02 -6.97 8.44
CA LEU A 533 -14.35 -7.03 7.13
C LEU A 533 -13.42 -8.24 7.06
N ALA A 534 -12.64 -8.50 8.12
CA ALA A 534 -11.74 -9.64 8.20
C ALA A 534 -12.50 -10.97 8.12
N ALA A 535 -13.60 -11.11 8.87
CA ALA A 535 -14.46 -12.28 8.82
C ALA A 535 -15.07 -12.51 7.41
N ALA A 536 -15.50 -11.43 6.73
CA ALA A 536 -16.07 -11.52 5.39
C ALA A 536 -15.04 -11.87 4.30
N SER A 537 -13.76 -11.58 4.53
CA SER A 537 -12.67 -11.72 3.55
C SER A 537 -11.69 -12.84 3.89
N ASP A 538 -11.96 -13.63 4.94
CA ASP A 538 -11.04 -14.64 5.50
C ASP A 538 -9.62 -14.06 5.70
N ALA A 539 -9.56 -12.90 6.34
CA ALA A 539 -8.33 -12.13 6.51
C ALA A 539 -7.83 -12.11 7.95
N ILE A 540 -6.52 -12.05 8.11
CA ILE A 540 -5.85 -11.87 9.40
C ILE A 540 -5.70 -10.35 9.66
N ILE A 541 -5.93 -9.92 10.91
CA ILE A 541 -5.71 -8.54 11.31
C ILE A 541 -4.32 -8.41 11.94
N VAL A 542 -3.45 -7.61 11.31
CA VAL A 542 -2.13 -7.25 11.81
C VAL A 542 -2.18 -5.85 12.41
N GLY A 543 -2.04 -5.76 13.73
CA GLY A 543 -2.03 -4.50 14.48
C GLY A 543 -0.61 -4.11 14.87
N PHE A 544 -0.10 -3.00 14.34
CA PHE A 544 1.20 -2.45 14.67
C PHE A 544 1.06 -1.30 15.68
N GLN A 545 1.66 -1.45 16.87
CA GLN A 545 1.57 -0.50 17.98
C GLN A 545 0.13 -0.22 18.50
N VAL A 546 -0.90 -0.85 17.93
CA VAL A 546 -2.30 -0.64 18.25
C VAL A 546 -2.93 -1.82 18.99
N ARG A 547 -4.05 -1.59 19.62
CA ARG A 547 -4.82 -2.60 20.35
C ARG A 547 -6.27 -2.61 19.85
N PRO A 548 -6.95 -3.76 19.84
CA PRO A 548 -8.37 -3.81 19.53
C PRO A 548 -9.21 -3.08 20.59
N SER A 549 -10.36 -2.54 20.20
CA SER A 549 -11.37 -2.10 21.15
C SER A 549 -11.90 -3.31 21.94
N SER A 550 -12.46 -3.09 23.11
CA SER A 550 -13.00 -4.19 23.92
C SER A 550 -14.15 -4.93 23.23
N SER A 551 -14.92 -4.23 22.42
CA SER A 551 -15.99 -4.80 21.58
C SER A 551 -15.42 -5.55 20.37
N ALA A 552 -14.43 -4.99 19.67
CA ALA A 552 -13.77 -5.66 18.56
C ALA A 552 -13.06 -6.95 19.01
N GLY A 553 -12.42 -6.97 20.19
CA GLY A 553 -11.79 -8.17 20.71
C GLY A 553 -12.79 -9.31 20.96
N LYS A 554 -13.97 -9.00 21.55
CA LYS A 554 -15.03 -9.99 21.76
C LYS A 554 -15.63 -10.48 20.45
N LEU A 555 -15.83 -9.57 19.49
CA LEU A 555 -16.36 -9.92 18.17
C LEU A 555 -15.38 -10.83 17.42
N ALA A 556 -14.07 -10.55 17.50
CA ALA A 556 -13.04 -11.39 16.88
C ALA A 556 -13.01 -12.81 17.45
N GLU A 557 -13.18 -12.95 18.78
CA GLU A 557 -13.32 -14.27 19.43
C GLU A 557 -14.60 -15.01 18.97
N GLN A 558 -15.71 -14.30 18.73
CA GLN A 558 -16.97 -14.87 18.26
C GLN A 558 -16.90 -15.30 16.79
N GLU A 559 -16.32 -14.48 15.93
CA GLU A 559 -16.20 -14.73 14.48
C GLU A 559 -14.97 -15.58 14.12
N GLY A 560 -14.08 -15.88 15.10
CA GLY A 560 -12.87 -16.66 14.88
C GLY A 560 -11.76 -15.94 14.11
N VAL A 561 -11.78 -14.59 14.10
CA VAL A 561 -10.78 -13.76 13.42
C VAL A 561 -9.51 -13.66 14.25
N ASP A 562 -8.36 -13.98 13.65
CA ASP A 562 -7.05 -13.86 14.30
C ASP A 562 -6.57 -12.40 14.28
N ILE A 563 -6.26 -11.86 15.47
CA ILE A 563 -5.71 -10.51 15.64
C ILE A 563 -4.29 -10.62 16.21
N ARG A 564 -3.29 -10.38 15.36
CA ARG A 564 -1.88 -10.35 15.74
C ARG A 564 -1.44 -8.93 16.06
N LYS A 565 -0.65 -8.78 17.12
CA LYS A 565 -0.23 -7.47 17.66
C LYS A 565 1.27 -7.41 17.79
N TYR A 566 1.88 -6.47 17.09
CA TYR A 566 3.32 -6.29 17.06
C TYR A 566 3.71 -4.90 17.54
N SER A 567 4.88 -4.81 18.14
CA SER A 567 5.51 -3.55 18.53
C SER A 567 6.79 -3.29 17.74
N VAL A 568 7.32 -4.31 17.07
CA VAL A 568 8.50 -4.24 16.21
C VAL A 568 8.12 -4.80 14.84
N ILE A 569 8.52 -4.12 13.77
CA ILE A 569 8.12 -4.48 12.39
C ILE A 569 8.74 -5.81 11.95
N TYR A 570 9.95 -6.15 12.44
CA TYR A 570 10.61 -7.41 12.14
C TYR A 570 9.79 -8.62 12.57
N ASP A 571 9.24 -8.56 13.79
CA ASP A 571 8.44 -9.66 14.36
C ASP A 571 7.20 -9.92 13.49
N ALA A 572 6.58 -8.84 12.96
CA ALA A 572 5.43 -8.97 12.08
C ALA A 572 5.80 -9.63 10.73
N ILE A 573 6.92 -9.22 10.14
CA ILE A 573 7.41 -9.76 8.86
C ILE A 573 7.80 -11.25 9.02
N GLU A 574 8.53 -11.60 10.09
CA GLU A 574 8.98 -12.98 10.35
C GLU A 574 7.80 -13.91 10.62
N GLU A 575 6.80 -13.47 11.40
CA GLU A 575 5.63 -14.32 11.70
C GLU A 575 4.74 -14.53 10.47
N VAL A 576 4.54 -13.50 9.64
CA VAL A 576 3.81 -13.64 8.37
C VAL A 576 4.58 -14.54 7.41
N LYS A 577 5.91 -14.41 7.32
CA LYS A 577 6.75 -15.31 6.54
C LYS A 577 6.64 -16.76 7.02
N ALA A 578 6.69 -17.00 8.32
CA ALA A 578 6.51 -18.34 8.89
C ALA A 578 5.09 -18.90 8.62
N ALA A 579 4.07 -18.04 8.62
CA ALA A 579 2.71 -18.44 8.24
C ALA A 579 2.62 -18.85 6.77
N MET A 580 3.26 -18.10 5.87
CA MET A 580 3.35 -18.45 4.44
C MET A 580 4.10 -19.76 4.21
N GLU A 581 5.23 -19.98 4.89
CA GLU A 581 5.97 -21.25 4.85
C GLU A 581 5.12 -22.43 5.33
N GLY A 582 4.24 -22.19 6.32
CA GLY A 582 3.28 -23.19 6.80
C GLY A 582 2.16 -23.53 5.83
N MET A 583 1.88 -22.64 4.86
CA MET A 583 0.88 -22.86 3.80
C MET A 583 1.43 -23.67 2.62
N LEU A 584 2.77 -23.73 2.48
CA LEU A 584 3.41 -24.46 1.39
C LEU A 584 3.31 -25.97 1.63
N ALA A 585 3.02 -26.73 0.58
CA ALA A 585 3.04 -28.17 0.64
C ALA A 585 4.47 -28.65 0.93
N PRO A 586 4.66 -29.65 1.81
CA PRO A 586 5.98 -30.18 2.10
C PRO A 586 6.60 -30.80 0.83
N THR A 587 7.84 -30.47 0.53
CA THR A 587 8.57 -31.11 -0.56
C THR A 587 9.13 -32.46 -0.11
N LEU A 588 8.92 -33.48 -0.95
CA LEU A 588 9.54 -34.78 -0.76
C LEU A 588 11.02 -34.70 -1.16
N LYS A 589 11.91 -34.85 -0.18
CA LYS A 589 13.35 -34.91 -0.42
C LYS A 589 13.84 -36.36 -0.26
N GLU A 590 14.51 -36.85 -1.31
CA GLU A 590 15.13 -38.17 -1.27
C GLU A 590 16.33 -38.15 -0.31
N GLN A 591 16.27 -38.94 0.73
CA GLN A 591 17.41 -39.17 1.65
C GLN A 591 17.94 -40.56 1.46
N ILE A 592 19.22 -40.70 1.07
CA ILE A 592 19.88 -41.97 0.94
C ILE A 592 20.04 -42.58 2.34
N THR A 593 19.42 -43.74 2.57
CA THR A 593 19.44 -44.47 3.82
C THR A 593 20.56 -45.50 3.85
N ALA A 594 20.88 -46.12 2.70
CA ALA A 594 21.96 -47.11 2.61
C ALA A 594 22.56 -47.19 1.20
N THR A 595 23.84 -47.52 1.14
CA THR A 595 24.53 -47.89 -0.10
C THR A 595 24.96 -49.36 0.01
N ILE A 596 24.59 -50.15 -0.96
CA ILE A 596 24.71 -51.63 -0.94
C ILE A 596 25.43 -52.06 -2.22
N GLU A 597 26.49 -52.85 -2.11
CA GLU A 597 27.25 -53.37 -3.24
C GLU A 597 26.83 -54.80 -3.56
N VAL A 598 26.48 -55.07 -4.81
CA VAL A 598 26.13 -56.41 -5.30
C VAL A 598 27.38 -57.22 -5.50
N ARG A 599 27.53 -58.32 -4.73
CA ARG A 599 28.68 -59.26 -4.80
C ARG A 599 28.38 -60.47 -5.64
N GLU A 600 27.17 -61.02 -5.55
CA GLU A 600 26.76 -62.22 -6.29
C GLU A 600 25.30 -62.06 -6.73
N VAL A 601 24.93 -62.73 -7.84
CA VAL A 601 23.57 -62.69 -8.39
C VAL A 601 23.05 -64.11 -8.52
N PHE A 602 21.94 -64.42 -7.85
CA PHE A 602 21.30 -65.73 -7.87
C PHE A 602 19.99 -65.70 -8.64
N ASN A 603 19.82 -66.64 -9.57
CA ASN A 603 18.53 -66.80 -10.27
C ASN A 603 17.72 -67.91 -9.60
N ILE A 604 16.64 -67.54 -8.90
CA ILE A 604 15.80 -68.50 -8.16
C ILE A 604 14.46 -68.64 -8.89
N THR A 605 14.16 -69.83 -9.38
CA THR A 605 13.04 -70.17 -10.27
C THR A 605 11.66 -69.73 -9.82
N LYS A 606 11.45 -69.38 -8.51
CA LYS A 606 10.18 -68.93 -7.94
C LYS A 606 10.16 -67.48 -7.49
N VAL A 607 11.30 -66.80 -7.42
CA VAL A 607 11.44 -65.43 -6.84
C VAL A 607 12.04 -64.44 -7.84
N GLY A 608 12.67 -64.94 -8.91
CA GLY A 608 13.43 -64.13 -9.88
C GLY A 608 14.89 -63.93 -9.48
N LEU A 609 15.51 -62.87 -9.94
CA LEU A 609 16.87 -62.49 -9.61
C LEU A 609 16.96 -61.96 -8.18
N VAL A 610 17.88 -62.54 -7.39
CA VAL A 610 18.19 -62.10 -6.04
C VAL A 610 19.64 -61.66 -6.01
N ALA A 611 19.92 -60.44 -5.63
CA ALA A 611 21.24 -59.89 -5.44
C ALA A 611 21.76 -60.28 -4.05
N GLY A 612 22.83 -61.07 -3.99
CA GLY A 612 23.63 -61.23 -2.78
C GLY A 612 24.54 -60.03 -2.63
N ALA A 613 24.24 -59.17 -1.69
CA ALA A 613 24.86 -57.86 -1.59
C ALA A 613 25.32 -57.54 -0.17
N MET A 614 26.26 -56.63 -0.04
CA MET A 614 26.78 -56.17 1.25
C MET A 614 26.48 -54.70 1.45
N VAL A 615 25.92 -54.37 2.61
CA VAL A 615 25.65 -52.97 2.99
C VAL A 615 26.97 -52.26 3.32
N LYS A 616 27.37 -51.27 2.53
CA LYS A 616 28.59 -50.47 2.71
C LYS A 616 28.38 -49.36 3.75
N THR A 617 27.33 -48.62 3.61
CA THR A 617 26.99 -47.48 4.47
C THR A 617 25.50 -47.52 4.83
N GLY A 618 25.16 -47.08 6.04
CA GLY A 618 23.79 -46.89 6.46
C GLY A 618 23.04 -48.18 6.83
N LYS A 619 21.72 -48.12 6.78
CA LYS A 619 20.81 -49.23 7.05
C LYS A 619 19.74 -49.27 5.98
N VAL A 620 19.52 -50.45 5.40
CA VAL A 620 18.43 -50.68 4.44
C VAL A 620 17.24 -51.27 5.15
N LYS A 621 16.08 -50.71 4.89
CA LYS A 621 14.77 -51.24 5.33
C LYS A 621 14.03 -51.80 4.11
N ARG A 622 13.14 -52.76 4.35
CA ARG A 622 12.27 -53.32 3.29
C ARG A 622 11.33 -52.28 2.67
N SER A 623 11.02 -51.20 3.41
CA SER A 623 10.15 -50.08 2.96
C SER A 623 10.86 -49.11 2.03
N ASP A 624 12.20 -49.11 2.03
CA ASP A 624 12.97 -48.12 1.26
C ASP A 624 12.85 -48.37 -0.23
N LYS A 625 12.93 -47.30 -1.00
CA LYS A 625 12.94 -47.35 -2.47
C LYS A 625 14.38 -47.60 -2.96
N PRO A 626 14.64 -48.71 -3.68
CA PRO A 626 15.97 -48.98 -4.22
C PRO A 626 16.18 -48.33 -5.57
N ARG A 627 17.38 -47.82 -5.79
CA ARG A 627 17.91 -47.33 -7.07
C ARG A 627 19.13 -48.16 -7.43
N LEU A 628 19.09 -48.86 -8.56
CA LEU A 628 20.20 -49.65 -9.05
C LEU A 628 21.13 -48.79 -9.91
N ILE A 629 22.39 -48.70 -9.56
CA ILE A 629 23.41 -47.93 -10.26
C ILE A 629 24.40 -48.92 -10.87
N GLY A 630 24.45 -49.01 -12.21
CA GLY A 630 25.41 -49.77 -12.98
C GLY A 630 26.40 -48.84 -13.66
N VAL A 631 27.71 -49.05 -13.43
CA VAL A 631 28.80 -48.25 -14.00
C VAL A 631 28.62 -46.71 -13.79
N GLY A 632 28.07 -46.32 -12.62
CA GLY A 632 27.85 -44.91 -12.27
C GLY A 632 26.58 -44.26 -12.85
N ILE A 633 25.73 -45.03 -13.54
CA ILE A 633 24.47 -44.56 -14.12
C ILE A 633 23.30 -45.29 -13.46
N VAL A 634 22.22 -44.58 -13.13
CA VAL A 634 21.00 -45.19 -12.64
C VAL A 634 20.33 -46.01 -13.73
N VAL A 635 20.31 -47.34 -13.52
CA VAL A 635 19.75 -48.30 -14.47
C VAL A 635 18.28 -48.58 -14.18
N PHE A 636 17.91 -48.61 -12.89
CA PHE A 636 16.55 -48.98 -12.46
C PHE A 636 16.20 -48.32 -11.14
N THR A 637 14.94 -47.93 -11.01
CA THR A 637 14.35 -47.44 -9.77
C THR A 637 13.04 -48.21 -9.51
N GLY A 638 12.83 -48.71 -8.32
CA GLY A 638 11.65 -49.53 -8.04
C GLY A 638 11.38 -49.74 -6.57
N ALA A 639 10.91 -50.92 -6.20
CA ALA A 639 10.62 -51.32 -4.82
C ALA A 639 11.37 -52.60 -4.44
N ILE A 640 11.71 -52.76 -3.16
CA ILE A 640 12.29 -53.97 -2.61
C ILE A 640 11.17 -55.00 -2.45
N ASN A 641 11.25 -56.11 -3.19
CA ASN A 641 10.31 -57.22 -3.08
C ASN A 641 10.57 -58.07 -1.82
N ALA A 642 11.84 -58.46 -1.62
CA ALA A 642 12.25 -59.20 -0.43
C ALA A 642 13.63 -58.76 0.04
N LEU A 643 13.78 -58.63 1.37
CA LEU A 643 15.05 -58.39 2.06
C LEU A 643 15.31 -59.56 3.01
N LYS A 644 16.38 -60.34 2.72
CA LYS A 644 16.71 -61.55 3.49
C LYS A 644 18.11 -61.47 4.04
N ARG A 645 18.31 -62.09 5.19
CA ARG A 645 19.64 -62.36 5.75
C ARG A 645 19.76 -63.88 5.92
N PHE A 646 20.66 -64.49 5.16
CA PHE A 646 20.75 -65.94 4.98
C PHE A 646 19.43 -66.52 4.43
N LYS A 647 18.61 -67.15 5.26
CA LYS A 647 17.30 -67.71 4.86
C LYS A 647 16.11 -67.02 5.45
N ASP A 648 16.34 -66.09 6.38
CA ASP A 648 15.29 -65.43 7.15
C ASP A 648 14.93 -64.04 6.55
N ASP A 649 13.64 -63.73 6.47
CA ASP A 649 13.15 -62.42 6.09
C ASP A 649 13.40 -61.44 7.24
N VAL A 650 14.06 -60.30 6.93
CA VAL A 650 14.40 -59.28 7.91
C VAL A 650 13.78 -57.95 7.53
N LYS A 651 13.43 -57.15 8.54
CA LYS A 651 12.85 -55.83 8.32
C LYS A 651 13.91 -54.78 7.97
N GLU A 652 15.12 -54.91 8.53
CA GLU A 652 16.26 -54.03 8.31
C GLU A 652 17.60 -54.76 8.35
N VAL A 653 18.57 -54.24 7.58
CA VAL A 653 19.96 -54.74 7.59
C VAL A 653 20.91 -53.56 7.74
N GLY A 654 21.84 -53.62 8.68
CA GLY A 654 22.81 -52.55 8.97
C GLY A 654 24.11 -52.69 8.20
N THR A 655 25.01 -51.73 8.39
CA THR A 655 26.34 -51.63 7.78
C THR A 655 27.21 -52.86 8.04
N ASN A 656 27.98 -53.30 7.03
CA ASN A 656 28.88 -54.45 7.03
C ASN A 656 28.20 -55.82 7.18
N PHE A 657 26.88 -55.89 6.98
CA PHE A 657 26.18 -57.17 6.93
C PHE A 657 25.83 -57.55 5.50
N GLU A 658 25.89 -58.86 5.24
CA GLU A 658 25.44 -59.43 3.95
C GLU A 658 23.91 -59.59 3.97
N CYS A 659 23.31 -59.34 2.82
CA CYS A 659 21.86 -59.47 2.61
C CYS A 659 21.53 -59.95 1.20
N GLY A 660 20.43 -60.63 1.07
CA GLY A 660 19.81 -60.98 -0.21
C GLY A 660 18.68 -60.00 -0.51
N ILE A 661 18.80 -59.24 -1.60
CA ILE A 661 17.78 -58.25 -2.00
C ILE A 661 17.20 -58.69 -3.34
N SER A 662 15.89 -58.73 -3.44
CA SER A 662 15.20 -58.87 -4.70
C SER A 662 14.45 -57.59 -5.02
N LEU A 663 14.58 -57.08 -6.24
CA LEU A 663 13.92 -55.88 -6.74
C LEU A 663 12.69 -56.29 -7.54
N THR A 664 11.61 -55.53 -7.42
CA THR A 664 10.38 -55.79 -8.17
C THR A 664 10.60 -55.40 -9.63
N ASN A 665 10.36 -56.34 -10.59
CA ASN A 665 10.48 -56.14 -12.03
C ASN A 665 11.86 -55.74 -12.56
N CYS A 666 12.94 -56.09 -11.84
CA CYS A 666 14.32 -55.85 -12.29
C CYS A 666 15.01 -57.19 -12.65
N ASN A 667 15.41 -57.33 -13.93
CA ASN A 667 16.09 -58.53 -14.46
C ASN A 667 17.53 -58.27 -14.88
N ASP A 668 18.06 -57.07 -14.71
CA ASP A 668 19.39 -56.63 -15.17
C ASP A 668 20.38 -56.30 -14.07
N ILE A 669 20.39 -57.05 -12.99
CA ILE A 669 21.34 -56.86 -11.88
C ILE A 669 22.64 -57.58 -12.21
N LYS A 670 23.78 -56.91 -12.12
CA LYS A 670 25.11 -57.43 -12.37
C LYS A 670 26.00 -57.39 -11.13
N VAL A 671 26.99 -58.28 -11.07
CA VAL A 671 27.97 -58.22 -10.01
C VAL A 671 28.81 -56.94 -10.14
N GLY A 672 28.95 -56.20 -9.05
CA GLY A 672 29.62 -54.92 -8.98
C GLY A 672 28.72 -53.71 -9.10
N ASP A 673 27.39 -53.88 -9.32
CA ASP A 673 26.42 -52.79 -9.27
C ASP A 673 26.22 -52.30 -7.84
N ILE A 674 25.82 -51.06 -7.71
CA ILE A 674 25.51 -50.42 -6.41
C ILE A 674 24.00 -50.23 -6.31
N ILE A 675 23.40 -50.69 -5.24
CA ILE A 675 22.01 -50.41 -4.91
C ILE A 675 22.00 -49.33 -3.85
N GLU A 676 21.47 -48.15 -4.19
CA GLU A 676 21.17 -47.11 -3.23
C GLU A 676 19.73 -47.25 -2.75
N ALA A 677 19.55 -47.40 -1.43
CA ALA A 677 18.26 -47.34 -0.81
C ALA A 677 18.00 -45.88 -0.35
N TYR A 678 16.84 -45.32 -0.66
CA TYR A 678 16.45 -43.98 -0.23
C TYR A 678 15.04 -43.99 0.34
N GLU A 679 14.81 -43.09 1.26
CA GLU A 679 13.51 -42.81 1.85
C GLU A 679 13.10 -41.39 1.44
N GLU A 680 11.85 -41.18 1.03
CA GLU A 680 11.30 -39.87 0.76
C GLU A 680 10.86 -39.23 2.07
N VAL A 681 11.57 -38.21 2.50
CA VAL A 681 11.25 -37.46 3.73
C VAL A 681 10.57 -36.16 3.35
N GLU A 682 9.44 -35.91 3.97
CA GLU A 682 8.76 -34.63 3.84
C GLU A 682 9.59 -33.54 4.55
N VAL A 683 10.11 -32.61 3.79
CA VAL A 683 10.85 -31.44 4.31
C VAL A 683 9.98 -30.20 4.11
N LYS A 684 9.79 -29.42 5.17
CA LYS A 684 9.13 -28.12 5.06
C LYS A 684 9.90 -27.25 4.08
N GLN A 685 9.18 -26.62 3.16
CA GLN A 685 9.75 -25.62 2.29
C GLN A 685 10.06 -24.36 3.10
N THR A 686 11.20 -23.74 2.85
CA THR A 686 11.57 -22.40 3.35
C THR A 686 11.53 -21.44 2.17
N LEU A 687 10.96 -20.24 2.40
CA LEU A 687 10.82 -19.17 1.40
C LEU A 687 12.13 -18.43 1.15
#